data_a4eea065dea9cd0612d47890141b87c1
#
_entry.id   a4eea065dea9cd0612d47890141b87c1
#
_cell.length_a   1.000
_cell.length_b   1.000
_cell.length_c   1.000
_cell.angle_alpha   90.00
_cell.angle_beta   90.00
_cell.angle_gamma   90.00
#
_symmetry.space_group_name_H-M   'P 1'
#
loop_
_entity.id
_entity.type
_entity.pdbx_description
1 polymer ?
#
loop_
_entity_poly.entity_id
_entity_poly.type
_entity_poly.pdbx_seq_one_letter_code
_entity_poly.pdbx_strand_id
1 'polypeptide(L)'
;MQLHNHTHYSLLDGASKIPDLVKRAKELNMPAVGITDHGNMHGAYEMWSTAVKEGVKPIIGIEAYVTPETARQDQTRVSWDTNWNPDIDPQHRRRNPNDVSGGGLITHLTMWAETDEGLVNLMKASTDANLEGRVMRYPRMDKEILAKYSKGIIASSGCPSGIIQTRLLLGQFDEALRAAGELQDIFGRDNFYIEFMDHGLKIEKQVTDGLLDIAKKLNAPLLATNDSHYVRAEDAGSQDAMLCINSGSTLDEPGRFKFDGTGYYLKSAEEMRELFKDIPEACDNTLEIAERCNVMFDDHEDGAFMPQFDCPEGWDETSLFLKKVEEGLERRYDGHPPIEVLKQADYECGVICQMQFCGYFLVVADYINWAKSHGVMVGPGRGSAAGAMVAYAMGITELDPIKHGLIFERFLNPERVSLPDIDVDFDPDGRGRVLDYVGDKYGRDKVAQCVIYGTIKTKQALKDSARIMGYEFSMGERITKALPPAQTGGKDIPLHDIFEPSSKRYAEAREFRELYDSDPDVKRVTDEAMGIEGLIRQTGVHACATIMGSEPISNTSPLLERTDGTVTTTLEYHTCETLGLVKMDFLGLSNLTVIRDTLNNIEANGKTRIDHTKIPLDDRATYDLLSRGDTLGVFQLDSDGMRSLLKTLKPNNFNDISALIALYRPGPMDMDSHTNYAKRKNGLQKITPIHPEVAEPLKEVLDETYGLIVYQEQVQSAARILAGYSLGKADVLRLSLIHISEPTRH
;
A
#
# COMPACT_ATOMS: atom_id res chain seq x y z
N MET A 1 14.70 11.23 -25.29
CA MET A 1 13.95 10.85 -24.10
C MET A 1 14.00 9.35 -23.93
N GLN A 2 13.82 8.87 -22.70
CA GLN A 2 13.67 7.44 -22.43
C GLN A 2 12.22 7.20 -22.03
N LEU A 3 11.47 6.53 -22.90
CA LEU A 3 10.01 6.33 -22.73
C LEU A 3 9.66 4.91 -22.30
N HIS A 4 10.47 3.91 -22.65
CA HIS A 4 10.29 2.51 -22.31
C HIS A 4 11.27 2.13 -21.18
N ASN A 5 10.80 2.15 -19.95
CA ASN A 5 11.61 1.85 -18.77
C ASN A 5 10.80 1.05 -17.76
N HIS A 6 11.46 0.05 -17.16
CA HIS A 6 10.95 -0.80 -16.12
C HIS A 6 11.48 -0.37 -14.76
N THR A 7 10.57 -0.25 -13.79
CA THR A 7 10.91 0.06 -12.41
C THR A 7 10.87 -1.21 -11.55
N HIS A 8 11.12 -1.07 -10.26
CA HIS A 8 10.98 -2.18 -9.32
C HIS A 8 9.50 -2.65 -9.17
N TYR A 9 8.54 -1.94 -9.78
CA TYR A 9 7.16 -2.39 -9.91
C TYR A 9 6.95 -3.40 -11.04
N SER A 10 7.94 -3.59 -11.94
CA SER A 10 8.07 -4.78 -12.79
C SER A 10 8.63 -5.94 -11.96
N LEU A 11 7.85 -6.42 -11.01
CA LEU A 11 8.20 -7.26 -9.86
C LEU A 11 9.25 -8.36 -10.16
N LEU A 12 10.41 -8.28 -9.50
CA LEU A 12 11.53 -9.20 -9.63
C LEU A 12 12.15 -9.27 -11.06
N ASP A 13 11.99 -8.18 -11.82
CA ASP A 13 12.55 -8.02 -13.16
C ASP A 13 13.27 -6.66 -13.26
N GLY A 14 12.59 -5.55 -13.03
CA GLY A 14 13.20 -4.23 -12.97
C GLY A 14 13.89 -3.93 -11.63
N ALA A 15 15.05 -3.28 -11.67
CA ALA A 15 15.82 -2.85 -10.50
C ALA A 15 15.88 -1.31 -10.33
N SER A 16 15.14 -0.54 -11.15
CA SER A 16 15.07 0.92 -11.05
C SER A 16 14.11 1.35 -9.95
N LYS A 17 14.61 2.01 -8.90
CA LYS A 17 13.75 2.75 -7.97
C LYS A 17 13.33 4.06 -8.64
N ILE A 18 12.05 4.43 -8.55
CA ILE A 18 11.52 5.63 -9.22
C ILE A 18 12.29 6.91 -8.84
N PRO A 19 12.61 7.19 -7.56
CA PRO A 19 13.39 8.37 -7.22
C PRO A 19 14.77 8.41 -7.89
N ASP A 20 15.45 7.26 -8.00
CA ASP A 20 16.77 7.15 -8.62
C ASP A 20 16.68 7.32 -10.15
N LEU A 21 15.62 6.77 -10.77
CA LEU A 21 15.33 6.92 -12.20
C LEU A 21 15.11 8.40 -12.56
N VAL A 22 14.25 9.09 -11.81
CA VAL A 22 13.93 10.52 -12.03
C VAL A 22 15.16 11.38 -11.79
N LYS A 23 15.92 11.12 -10.72
CA LYS A 23 17.18 11.83 -10.44
C LYS A 23 18.18 11.65 -11.57
N ARG A 24 18.33 10.43 -12.09
CA ARG A 24 19.23 10.15 -13.23
C ARG A 24 18.77 10.85 -14.50
N ALA A 25 17.49 10.86 -14.81
CA ALA A 25 16.95 11.61 -15.93
C ALA A 25 17.29 13.11 -15.85
N LYS A 26 17.15 13.68 -14.63
CA LYS A 26 17.54 15.08 -14.36
C LYS A 26 19.04 15.31 -14.54
N GLU A 27 19.92 14.40 -14.03
CA GLU A 27 21.38 14.46 -14.23
C GLU A 27 21.74 14.44 -15.72
N LEU A 28 20.99 13.70 -16.53
CA LEU A 28 21.16 13.59 -17.98
C LEU A 28 20.45 14.72 -18.75
N ASN A 29 19.93 15.74 -18.07
CA ASN A 29 19.16 16.86 -18.66
C ASN A 29 17.99 16.41 -19.54
N MET A 30 17.33 15.32 -19.20
CA MET A 30 16.12 14.90 -19.88
C MET A 30 14.93 15.74 -19.38
N PRO A 31 14.18 16.43 -20.27
CA PRO A 31 13.00 17.19 -19.86
C PRO A 31 11.82 16.30 -19.44
N ALA A 32 11.83 15.02 -19.88
CA ALA A 32 10.81 14.04 -19.50
C ALA A 32 11.42 12.64 -19.39
N VAL A 33 10.75 11.76 -18.65
CA VAL A 33 11.08 10.32 -18.54
C VAL A 33 9.81 9.50 -18.38
N GLY A 34 9.74 8.34 -19.05
CA GLY A 34 8.59 7.44 -19.02
C GLY A 34 8.78 6.27 -18.08
N ILE A 35 7.67 5.64 -17.69
CA ILE A 35 7.62 4.29 -17.16
C ILE A 35 6.64 3.43 -17.93
N THR A 36 6.96 2.14 -18.07
CA THR A 36 6.16 1.15 -18.79
C THR A 36 6.32 -0.22 -18.14
N ASP A 37 5.97 -0.33 -16.86
CA ASP A 37 6.13 -1.57 -16.11
C ASP A 37 5.34 -2.73 -16.71
N HIS A 38 5.84 -3.97 -16.56
CA HIS A 38 5.25 -5.18 -17.12
C HIS A 38 3.83 -5.45 -16.60
N GLY A 39 2.84 -5.31 -17.49
CA GLY A 39 1.44 -5.67 -17.24
C GLY A 39 0.76 -4.90 -16.10
N ASN A 40 1.35 -3.82 -15.62
CA ASN A 40 0.81 -3.09 -14.48
C ASN A 40 1.12 -1.59 -14.52
N MET A 41 0.39 -0.82 -13.70
CA MET A 41 0.59 0.62 -13.50
C MET A 41 0.84 0.96 -12.02
N HIS A 42 1.45 0.03 -11.28
CA HIS A 42 1.62 0.17 -9.84
C HIS A 42 2.44 1.39 -9.43
N GLY A 43 3.46 1.74 -10.22
CA GLY A 43 4.33 2.89 -10.00
C GLY A 43 3.82 4.22 -10.56
N ALA A 44 2.63 4.27 -11.17
CA ALA A 44 2.15 5.44 -11.92
C ALA A 44 2.09 6.73 -11.08
N TYR A 45 1.49 6.69 -9.91
CA TYR A 45 1.39 7.85 -9.02
C TYR A 45 2.74 8.25 -8.42
N GLU A 46 3.54 7.30 -7.96
CA GLU A 46 4.88 7.57 -7.44
C GLU A 46 5.76 8.23 -8.49
N MET A 47 5.69 7.74 -9.74
CA MET A 47 6.41 8.34 -10.86
C MET A 47 5.95 9.77 -11.12
N TRP A 48 4.64 9.98 -11.20
CA TRP A 48 4.07 11.31 -11.43
C TRP A 48 4.49 12.30 -10.34
N SER A 49 4.23 11.97 -9.08
CA SER A 49 4.51 12.85 -7.93
C SER A 49 6.00 13.15 -7.75
N THR A 50 6.85 12.13 -7.94
CA THR A 50 8.31 12.28 -7.83
C THR A 50 8.87 13.13 -8.96
N ALA A 51 8.45 12.88 -10.21
CA ALA A 51 8.95 13.62 -11.36
C ALA A 51 8.51 15.09 -11.34
N VAL A 52 7.24 15.37 -11.00
CA VAL A 52 6.74 16.75 -10.84
C VAL A 52 7.52 17.49 -9.76
N LYS A 53 7.76 16.87 -8.61
CA LYS A 53 8.57 17.45 -7.53
C LYS A 53 9.99 17.77 -7.95
N GLU A 54 10.61 16.95 -8.77
CA GLU A 54 11.98 17.14 -9.28
C GLU A 54 12.06 18.05 -10.51
N GLY A 55 10.91 18.46 -11.08
CA GLY A 55 10.85 19.30 -12.26
C GLY A 55 11.16 18.56 -13.57
N VAL A 56 10.93 17.25 -13.61
CA VAL A 56 11.01 16.39 -14.81
C VAL A 56 9.58 16.01 -15.20
N LYS A 57 9.25 16.05 -16.50
CA LYS A 57 7.90 15.68 -16.95
C LYS A 57 7.70 14.17 -16.91
N PRO A 58 6.69 13.65 -16.16
CA PRO A 58 6.37 12.23 -16.15
C PRO A 58 5.62 11.81 -17.41
N ILE A 59 5.98 10.66 -17.98
CA ILE A 59 5.23 9.99 -19.03
C ILE A 59 4.75 8.66 -18.47
N ILE A 60 3.45 8.53 -18.28
CA ILE A 60 2.85 7.36 -17.62
C ILE A 60 2.37 6.35 -18.68
N GLY A 61 2.86 5.14 -18.58
CA GLY A 61 2.54 4.08 -19.53
C GLY A 61 2.54 2.70 -18.89
N ILE A 62 2.44 1.70 -19.76
CA ILE A 62 2.43 0.27 -19.42
C ILE A 62 3.05 -0.51 -20.57
N GLU A 63 3.88 -1.51 -20.30
CA GLU A 63 4.14 -2.57 -21.26
C GLU A 63 3.13 -3.69 -21.01
N ALA A 64 2.04 -3.67 -21.79
CA ALA A 64 0.94 -4.61 -21.62
C ALA A 64 1.30 -6.01 -22.09
N TYR A 65 0.82 -7.02 -21.38
CA TYR A 65 0.75 -8.38 -21.91
C TYR A 65 -0.49 -8.49 -22.81
N VAL A 66 -0.27 -8.80 -24.08
CA VAL A 66 -1.34 -8.96 -25.06
C VAL A 66 -1.44 -10.42 -25.47
N THR A 67 -2.65 -10.91 -25.67
CA THR A 67 -2.88 -12.29 -26.13
C THR A 67 -2.32 -12.50 -27.55
N PRO A 68 -1.79 -13.69 -27.86
CA PRO A 68 -1.27 -13.98 -29.19
C PRO A 68 -2.42 -14.28 -30.17
N GLU A 69 -3.24 -13.26 -30.50
CA GLU A 69 -4.43 -13.33 -31.38
C GLU A 69 -5.54 -14.26 -30.87
N THR A 70 -5.63 -14.45 -29.55
CA THR A 70 -6.69 -15.22 -28.88
C THR A 70 -7.55 -14.30 -28.02
N ALA A 71 -8.72 -14.78 -27.59
CA ALA A 71 -9.49 -14.06 -26.56
C ALA A 71 -8.74 -14.09 -25.20
N ARG A 72 -8.94 -13.07 -24.38
CA ARG A 72 -8.25 -12.94 -23.08
C ARG A 72 -8.48 -14.10 -22.12
N GLN A 73 -9.64 -14.78 -22.21
CA GLN A 73 -9.97 -15.93 -21.38
C GLN A 73 -9.37 -17.24 -21.89
N ASP A 74 -8.92 -17.29 -23.16
CA ASP A 74 -8.37 -18.50 -23.77
C ASP A 74 -6.98 -18.78 -23.20
N GLN A 75 -6.83 -19.93 -22.54
CA GLN A 75 -5.58 -20.39 -21.91
C GLN A 75 -4.73 -21.29 -22.81
N THR A 76 -5.15 -21.47 -24.07
CA THR A 76 -4.43 -22.28 -25.03
C THR A 76 -3.09 -21.65 -25.37
N ARG A 77 -2.02 -22.44 -25.32
CA ARG A 77 -0.70 -22.00 -25.77
C ARG A 77 -0.64 -22.02 -27.29
N VAL A 78 -0.35 -20.86 -27.86
CA VAL A 78 -0.25 -20.70 -29.31
C VAL A 78 1.17 -20.98 -29.79
N SER A 79 1.32 -21.55 -30.97
CA SER A 79 2.55 -21.66 -31.74
C SER A 79 2.28 -21.23 -33.17
N TRP A 80 3.05 -20.25 -33.67
CA TRP A 80 2.92 -19.74 -35.05
C TRP A 80 3.89 -20.43 -36.01
N ASP A 81 4.93 -21.08 -35.49
CA ASP A 81 5.85 -21.88 -36.28
C ASP A 81 5.43 -23.37 -36.26
N THR A 82 4.64 -23.76 -37.26
CA THR A 82 4.16 -25.15 -37.43
C THR A 82 5.23 -26.09 -37.99
N ASN A 83 6.35 -25.57 -38.51
CA ASN A 83 7.42 -26.32 -39.14
C ASN A 83 8.67 -26.49 -38.26
N TRP A 84 8.60 -26.08 -37.00
CA TRP A 84 9.74 -26.18 -36.10
C TRP A 84 10.20 -27.63 -35.92
N ASN A 85 11.50 -27.86 -36.13
CA ASN A 85 12.12 -29.16 -35.92
C ASN A 85 12.93 -29.15 -34.60
N PRO A 86 12.51 -29.86 -33.55
CA PRO A 86 13.20 -29.93 -32.27
C PRO A 86 14.59 -30.61 -32.35
N ASP A 87 14.93 -31.32 -33.43
CA ASP A 87 16.23 -31.93 -33.62
C ASP A 87 17.33 -30.92 -33.98
N ILE A 88 16.94 -29.72 -34.46
CA ILE A 88 17.85 -28.61 -34.76
C ILE A 88 18.27 -27.89 -33.49
N ASP A 89 17.37 -27.77 -32.50
CA ASP A 89 17.64 -27.15 -31.19
C ASP A 89 17.14 -28.07 -30.05
N PRO A 90 18.00 -28.94 -29.53
CA PRO A 90 17.65 -29.84 -28.44
C PRO A 90 17.28 -29.14 -27.11
N GLN A 91 17.66 -27.87 -26.91
CA GLN A 91 17.30 -27.11 -25.73
C GLN A 91 15.84 -26.66 -25.78
N HIS A 92 15.29 -26.43 -26.98
CA HIS A 92 13.92 -25.98 -27.21
C HIS A 92 13.06 -27.03 -27.89
N ARG A 93 13.11 -28.26 -27.40
CA ARG A 93 12.49 -29.47 -28.01
C ARG A 93 11.00 -29.35 -28.38
N ARG A 94 10.26 -28.37 -27.83
CA ARG A 94 8.81 -28.29 -28.01
C ARG A 94 8.37 -27.20 -28.99
N ARG A 95 9.21 -26.20 -29.27
CA ARG A 95 8.86 -25.03 -30.10
C ARG A 95 10.08 -24.18 -30.42
N ASN A 96 9.97 -23.38 -31.47
CA ASN A 96 10.94 -22.36 -31.82
C ASN A 96 11.07 -21.30 -30.65
N PRO A 97 12.29 -21.01 -30.16
CA PRO A 97 12.48 -20.03 -29.10
C PRO A 97 12.05 -18.60 -29.50
N ASN A 98 12.02 -18.31 -30.80
CA ASN A 98 11.57 -17.02 -31.35
C ASN A 98 10.04 -16.94 -31.57
N ASP A 99 9.30 -17.99 -31.23
CA ASP A 99 7.87 -18.07 -31.48
C ASP A 99 7.07 -17.69 -30.22
N VAL A 100 6.31 -16.66 -30.30
CA VAL A 100 5.37 -16.13 -29.28
C VAL A 100 5.94 -16.06 -27.87
N SER A 101 6.14 -14.87 -27.36
CA SER A 101 6.64 -14.59 -26.01
C SER A 101 5.83 -15.30 -24.92
N GLY A 102 6.43 -15.45 -23.71
CA GLY A 102 5.78 -16.06 -22.56
C GLY A 102 5.31 -17.49 -22.77
N GLY A 103 5.97 -18.22 -23.67
CA GLY A 103 5.65 -19.61 -23.91
C GLY A 103 4.32 -19.82 -24.66
N GLY A 104 3.90 -18.91 -25.53
CA GLY A 104 2.68 -18.97 -26.32
C GLY A 104 1.43 -18.44 -25.64
N LEU A 105 1.60 -17.67 -24.57
CA LEU A 105 0.49 -17.10 -23.80
C LEU A 105 0.35 -15.60 -23.97
N ILE A 106 1.44 -14.89 -24.27
CA ILE A 106 1.52 -13.44 -24.33
C ILE A 106 2.41 -12.96 -25.47
N THR A 107 2.17 -11.72 -25.88
CA THR A 107 3.09 -10.82 -26.58
C THR A 107 3.14 -9.50 -25.80
N HIS A 108 4.07 -8.61 -26.13
CA HIS A 108 4.21 -7.32 -25.46
C HIS A 108 3.72 -6.17 -26.37
N LEU A 109 3.15 -5.14 -25.75
CA LEU A 109 2.74 -3.90 -26.40
C LEU A 109 2.96 -2.73 -25.45
N THR A 110 3.75 -1.73 -25.88
CA THR A 110 4.02 -0.56 -25.06
C THR A 110 3.01 0.54 -25.34
N MET A 111 2.45 1.14 -24.30
CA MET A 111 1.41 2.17 -24.38
C MET A 111 1.67 3.29 -23.38
N TRP A 112 1.32 4.52 -23.74
CA TRP A 112 1.42 5.71 -22.88
C TRP A 112 0.12 6.49 -22.89
N ALA A 113 -0.25 7.07 -21.76
CA ALA A 113 -1.36 8.01 -21.66
C ALA A 113 -0.97 9.36 -22.26
N GLU A 114 -1.69 9.78 -23.29
CA GLU A 114 -1.56 11.10 -23.91
C GLU A 114 -2.31 12.17 -23.11
N THR A 115 -3.48 11.82 -22.58
CA THR A 115 -4.41 12.70 -21.87
C THR A 115 -4.88 12.07 -20.55
N ASP A 116 -5.57 12.85 -19.70
CA ASP A 116 -6.18 12.33 -18.46
C ASP A 116 -7.22 11.24 -18.77
N GLU A 117 -8.00 11.38 -19.86
CA GLU A 117 -8.91 10.32 -20.32
C GLU A 117 -8.12 9.06 -20.71
N GLY A 118 -6.96 9.21 -21.36
CA GLY A 118 -6.05 8.12 -21.69
C GLY A 118 -5.49 7.43 -20.44
N LEU A 119 -5.15 8.18 -19.39
CA LEU A 119 -4.70 7.63 -18.13
C LEU A 119 -5.78 6.76 -17.48
N VAL A 120 -7.01 7.25 -17.40
CA VAL A 120 -8.17 6.49 -16.89
C VAL A 120 -8.43 5.25 -17.75
N ASN A 121 -8.31 5.37 -19.07
CA ASN A 121 -8.48 4.25 -20.00
C ASN A 121 -7.39 3.17 -19.81
N LEU A 122 -6.12 3.54 -19.59
CA LEU A 122 -5.07 2.59 -19.23
C LEU A 122 -5.35 1.88 -17.91
N MET A 123 -5.83 2.60 -16.88
CA MET A 123 -6.21 2.02 -15.60
C MET A 123 -7.35 1.01 -15.75
N LYS A 124 -8.36 1.32 -16.54
CA LYS A 124 -9.48 0.41 -16.85
C LYS A 124 -9.04 -0.80 -17.67
N ALA A 125 -8.21 -0.59 -18.69
CA ALA A 125 -7.65 -1.68 -19.49
C ALA A 125 -6.82 -2.64 -18.63
N SER A 126 -5.97 -2.10 -17.73
CA SER A 126 -5.21 -2.89 -16.75
C SER A 126 -6.13 -3.64 -15.79
N THR A 127 -7.22 -3.02 -15.35
CA THR A 127 -8.23 -3.66 -14.49
C THR A 127 -8.91 -4.83 -15.21
N ASP A 128 -9.46 -4.61 -16.42
CA ASP A 128 -10.12 -5.67 -17.21
C ASP A 128 -9.14 -6.82 -17.52
N ALA A 129 -7.86 -6.51 -17.82
CA ALA A 129 -6.82 -7.51 -18.01
C ALA A 129 -6.56 -8.36 -16.75
N ASN A 130 -6.56 -7.73 -15.57
CA ASN A 130 -6.35 -8.43 -14.30
C ASN A 130 -7.55 -9.26 -13.87
N LEU A 131 -8.78 -8.76 -14.03
CA LEU A 131 -10.00 -9.42 -13.56
C LEU A 131 -10.51 -10.46 -14.53
N GLU A 132 -10.36 -10.26 -15.85
CA GLU A 132 -10.93 -11.12 -16.87
C GLU A 132 -9.91 -11.87 -17.72
N GLY A 133 -8.70 -11.32 -17.86
CA GLY A 133 -7.66 -11.82 -18.78
C GLY A 133 -6.51 -12.55 -18.11
N ARG A 134 -6.51 -12.69 -16.79
CA ARG A 134 -5.38 -13.23 -16.05
C ARG A 134 -5.18 -14.72 -16.26
N VAL A 135 -3.99 -15.09 -16.77
CA VAL A 135 -3.54 -16.48 -16.87
C VAL A 135 -2.20 -16.61 -16.16
N MET A 136 -2.14 -17.46 -15.15
CA MET A 136 -0.99 -17.56 -14.24
C MET A 136 -0.68 -16.19 -13.59
N ARG A 137 0.47 -15.58 -13.92
CA ARG A 137 0.89 -14.27 -13.44
C ARG A 137 0.64 -13.13 -14.44
N TYR A 138 0.13 -13.44 -15.64
CA TYR A 138 0.01 -12.48 -16.74
C TYR A 138 -1.41 -11.92 -16.85
N PRO A 139 -1.65 -10.66 -16.54
CA PRO A 139 -2.89 -9.97 -16.87
C PRO A 139 -2.87 -9.61 -18.35
N ARG A 140 -3.73 -10.25 -19.16
CA ARG A 140 -3.66 -10.17 -20.61
C ARG A 140 -4.78 -9.31 -21.18
N MET A 141 -4.41 -8.40 -22.07
CA MET A 141 -5.32 -7.66 -22.93
C MET A 141 -5.50 -8.40 -24.26
N ASP A 142 -6.69 -8.37 -24.82
CA ASP A 142 -6.96 -8.76 -26.20
C ASP A 142 -7.34 -7.53 -27.03
N LYS A 143 -7.58 -7.73 -28.33
CA LYS A 143 -7.94 -6.64 -29.25
C LYS A 143 -9.24 -5.93 -28.83
N GLU A 144 -10.15 -6.62 -28.12
CA GLU A 144 -11.39 -6.01 -27.62
C GLU A 144 -11.11 -4.97 -26.53
N ILE A 145 -10.28 -5.30 -25.53
CA ILE A 145 -9.83 -4.36 -24.49
C ILE A 145 -9.07 -3.19 -25.12
N LEU A 146 -8.12 -3.48 -26.02
CA LEU A 146 -7.33 -2.43 -26.68
C LEU A 146 -8.22 -1.47 -27.44
N ALA A 147 -9.19 -1.95 -28.24
CA ALA A 147 -10.11 -1.11 -28.99
C ALA A 147 -11.07 -0.32 -28.07
N LYS A 148 -11.56 -0.96 -27.00
CA LYS A 148 -12.48 -0.33 -26.03
C LYS A 148 -11.85 0.89 -25.34
N TYR A 149 -10.56 0.84 -25.07
CA TYR A 149 -9.87 1.85 -24.25
C TYR A 149 -8.78 2.64 -25.01
N SER A 150 -8.74 2.60 -26.34
CA SER A 150 -7.67 3.24 -27.16
C SER A 150 -7.63 4.77 -27.11
N LYS A 151 -8.73 5.42 -26.74
CA LYS A 151 -8.83 6.90 -26.78
C LYS A 151 -7.87 7.56 -25.80
N GLY A 152 -7.10 8.54 -26.26
CA GLY A 152 -6.11 9.26 -25.47
C GLY A 152 -4.87 8.43 -25.12
N ILE A 153 -4.60 7.38 -25.90
CA ILE A 153 -3.44 6.49 -25.73
C ILE A 153 -2.58 6.53 -26.99
N ILE A 154 -1.26 6.64 -26.79
CA ILE A 154 -0.23 6.40 -27.77
C ILE A 154 0.32 4.98 -27.55
N ALA A 155 0.52 4.23 -28.64
CA ALA A 155 1.07 2.88 -28.59
C ALA A 155 2.25 2.70 -29.55
N SER A 156 3.09 1.70 -29.27
CA SER A 156 4.17 1.29 -30.16
C SER A 156 4.15 -0.21 -30.42
N SER A 157 4.95 -0.67 -31.37
CA SER A 157 5.08 -2.10 -31.69
C SER A 157 5.70 -2.94 -30.58
N GLY A 158 6.25 -2.31 -29.53
CA GLY A 158 6.85 -2.97 -28.36
C GLY A 158 8.27 -3.51 -28.59
N CYS A 159 8.74 -4.29 -27.61
CA CYS A 159 10.07 -4.92 -27.57
C CYS A 159 10.13 -6.16 -28.52
N PRO A 160 11.27 -6.87 -28.61
CA PRO A 160 11.40 -8.11 -29.41
C PRO A 160 10.35 -9.20 -29.10
N SER A 161 9.70 -9.14 -27.94
CA SER A 161 8.58 -10.00 -27.55
C SER A 161 7.20 -9.52 -28.08
N GLY A 162 7.15 -8.43 -28.84
CA GLY A 162 5.94 -7.92 -29.49
C GLY A 162 5.44 -8.86 -30.61
N ILE A 163 4.15 -8.74 -30.95
CA ILE A 163 3.52 -9.57 -32.01
C ILE A 163 4.20 -9.36 -33.37
N ILE A 164 4.56 -8.12 -33.71
CA ILE A 164 5.15 -7.75 -34.99
C ILE A 164 6.56 -8.34 -35.10
N GLN A 165 7.40 -8.11 -34.09
CA GLN A 165 8.77 -8.60 -34.05
C GLN A 165 8.83 -10.14 -34.04
N THR A 166 7.95 -10.79 -33.27
CA THR A 166 7.85 -12.26 -33.25
C THR A 166 7.50 -12.82 -34.64
N ARG A 167 6.55 -12.22 -35.36
CA ARG A 167 6.20 -12.63 -36.74
C ARG A 167 7.36 -12.41 -37.72
N LEU A 168 8.09 -11.30 -37.57
CA LEU A 168 9.29 -11.05 -38.40
C LEU A 168 10.42 -12.05 -38.13
N LEU A 169 10.67 -12.41 -36.88
CA LEU A 169 11.66 -13.43 -36.48
C LEU A 169 11.33 -14.81 -37.06
N LEU A 170 10.05 -15.12 -37.29
CA LEU A 170 9.57 -16.34 -37.92
C LEU A 170 9.53 -16.24 -39.45
N GLY A 171 9.94 -15.12 -40.07
CA GLY A 171 9.89 -14.91 -41.52
C GLY A 171 8.46 -14.67 -42.08
N GLN A 172 7.51 -14.29 -41.22
CA GLN A 172 6.10 -14.11 -41.55
C GLN A 172 5.78 -12.62 -41.75
N PHE A 173 6.38 -12.00 -42.77
CA PHE A 173 6.28 -10.55 -43.00
C PHE A 173 4.84 -10.07 -43.24
N ASP A 174 4.04 -10.80 -44.04
CA ASP A 174 2.67 -10.39 -44.34
C ASP A 174 1.79 -10.39 -43.06
N GLU A 175 1.99 -11.37 -42.20
CA GLU A 175 1.30 -11.45 -40.91
C GLU A 175 1.77 -10.34 -39.92
N ALA A 176 3.06 -10.00 -39.96
CA ALA A 176 3.59 -8.86 -39.19
C ALA A 176 2.98 -7.53 -39.65
N LEU A 177 2.91 -7.32 -40.95
CA LEU A 177 2.30 -6.14 -41.58
C LEU A 177 0.80 -6.05 -41.24
N ARG A 178 0.07 -7.16 -41.32
CA ARG A 178 -1.35 -7.23 -40.94
C ARG A 178 -1.54 -6.86 -39.47
N ALA A 179 -0.75 -7.45 -38.54
CA ALA A 179 -0.84 -7.15 -37.13
C ALA A 179 -0.53 -5.67 -36.81
N ALA A 180 0.47 -5.10 -37.48
CA ALA A 180 0.82 -3.68 -37.34
C ALA A 180 -0.32 -2.77 -37.86
N GLY A 181 -0.95 -3.12 -39.00
CA GLY A 181 -2.10 -2.40 -39.54
C GLY A 181 -3.30 -2.43 -38.59
N GLU A 182 -3.61 -3.58 -38.01
CA GLU A 182 -4.70 -3.73 -37.04
C GLU A 182 -4.46 -2.88 -35.77
N LEU A 183 -3.23 -2.83 -35.25
CA LEU A 183 -2.88 -1.97 -34.11
C LEU A 183 -2.99 -0.49 -34.50
N GLN A 184 -2.54 -0.11 -35.70
CA GLN A 184 -2.69 1.27 -36.20
C GLN A 184 -4.17 1.65 -36.35
N ASP A 185 -5.04 0.72 -36.78
CA ASP A 185 -6.49 0.96 -36.88
C ASP A 185 -7.12 1.17 -35.48
N ILE A 186 -6.64 0.45 -34.44
CA ILE A 186 -7.12 0.58 -33.07
C ILE A 186 -6.73 1.93 -32.44
N PHE A 187 -5.46 2.33 -32.54
CA PHE A 187 -4.95 3.52 -31.86
C PHE A 187 -5.02 4.79 -32.71
N GLY A 188 -5.14 4.62 -34.03
CA GLY A 188 -5.05 5.70 -35.00
C GLY A 188 -3.64 5.89 -35.56
N ARG A 189 -3.59 6.40 -36.81
CA ARG A 189 -2.35 6.53 -37.59
C ARG A 189 -1.28 7.36 -36.88
N ASP A 190 -1.67 8.43 -36.19
CA ASP A 190 -0.76 9.38 -35.59
C ASP A 190 -0.39 8.93 -34.13
N ASN A 191 -1.01 7.86 -33.62
CA ASN A 191 -0.85 7.36 -32.27
C ASN A 191 -0.21 5.97 -32.19
N PHE A 192 0.22 5.43 -33.35
CA PHE A 192 0.89 4.13 -33.39
C PHE A 192 2.27 4.25 -34.03
N TYR A 193 3.31 3.89 -33.28
CA TYR A 193 4.72 4.00 -33.62
C TYR A 193 5.34 2.63 -33.85
N ILE A 194 6.31 2.54 -34.78
CA ILE A 194 7.17 1.36 -34.92
C ILE A 194 8.41 1.56 -34.07
N GLU A 195 8.56 0.70 -33.06
CA GLU A 195 9.60 0.82 -32.03
C GLU A 195 10.86 0.04 -32.39
N PHE A 196 12.01 0.67 -32.18
CA PHE A 196 13.35 0.15 -32.44
C PHE A 196 14.17 0.13 -31.14
N MET A 197 14.89 -0.97 -30.94
CA MET A 197 15.86 -1.16 -29.87
C MET A 197 17.19 -1.65 -30.41
N ASP A 198 18.29 -1.28 -29.77
CA ASP A 198 19.63 -1.79 -30.11
C ASP A 198 20.48 -2.00 -28.84
N HIS A 199 20.45 -3.25 -28.35
CA HIS A 199 21.35 -3.74 -27.30
C HIS A 199 22.50 -4.57 -27.92
N GLY A 200 22.65 -4.56 -29.25
CA GLY A 200 23.60 -5.37 -29.98
C GLY A 200 23.17 -6.80 -30.19
N LEU A 201 21.91 -7.15 -29.93
CA LEU A 201 21.38 -8.49 -30.04
C LEU A 201 21.14 -8.89 -31.51
N LYS A 202 21.40 -10.18 -31.80
CA LYS A 202 21.15 -10.71 -33.13
C LYS A 202 19.69 -10.61 -33.54
N ILE A 203 18.76 -10.85 -32.61
CA ILE A 203 17.31 -10.81 -32.88
C ILE A 203 16.84 -9.40 -33.27
N GLU A 204 17.37 -8.36 -32.64
CA GLU A 204 17.04 -6.96 -32.97
C GLU A 204 17.46 -6.62 -34.41
N LYS A 205 18.70 -6.99 -34.78
CA LYS A 205 19.20 -6.79 -36.14
C LYS A 205 18.41 -7.57 -37.20
N GLN A 206 17.89 -8.76 -36.87
CA GLN A 206 17.09 -9.56 -37.80
C GLN A 206 15.74 -8.92 -38.13
N VAL A 207 15.16 -8.14 -37.23
CA VAL A 207 13.84 -7.53 -37.44
C VAL A 207 13.90 -6.10 -38.00
N THR A 208 15.06 -5.42 -37.92
CA THR A 208 15.22 -3.99 -38.25
C THR A 208 14.71 -3.67 -39.67
N ASP A 209 15.16 -4.39 -40.70
CA ASP A 209 14.74 -4.14 -42.08
C ASP A 209 13.23 -4.36 -42.27
N GLY A 210 12.69 -5.40 -41.65
CA GLY A 210 11.25 -5.69 -41.67
C GLY A 210 10.40 -4.62 -41.00
N LEU A 211 10.87 -4.08 -39.87
CA LEU A 211 10.22 -2.98 -39.16
C LEU A 211 10.24 -1.69 -39.99
N LEU A 212 11.37 -1.35 -40.64
CA LEU A 212 11.46 -0.19 -41.55
C LEU A 212 10.51 -0.31 -42.74
N ASP A 213 10.39 -1.50 -43.33
CA ASP A 213 9.47 -1.75 -44.45
C ASP A 213 8.01 -1.65 -44.01
N ILE A 214 7.66 -2.13 -42.81
CA ILE A 214 6.31 -2.00 -42.24
C ILE A 214 6.00 -0.53 -41.95
N ALA A 215 6.91 0.20 -41.31
CA ALA A 215 6.75 1.63 -41.04
C ALA A 215 6.48 2.42 -42.32
N LYS A 216 7.25 2.16 -43.36
CA LYS A 216 7.08 2.79 -44.68
C LYS A 216 5.73 2.46 -45.34
N LYS A 217 5.30 1.18 -45.29
CA LYS A 217 4.03 0.73 -45.91
C LYS A 217 2.80 1.31 -45.18
N LEU A 218 2.86 1.44 -43.86
CA LEU A 218 1.79 2.01 -43.06
C LEU A 218 1.89 3.53 -42.88
N ASN A 219 2.98 4.14 -43.33
CA ASN A 219 3.33 5.53 -43.03
C ASN A 219 3.26 5.77 -41.50
N ALA A 220 3.79 4.84 -40.72
CA ALA A 220 3.85 4.93 -39.28
C ALA A 220 5.18 5.58 -38.83
N PRO A 221 5.16 6.48 -37.82
CA PRO A 221 6.39 7.10 -37.31
C PRO A 221 7.28 6.06 -36.59
N LEU A 222 8.61 6.31 -36.58
CA LEU A 222 9.61 5.50 -35.93
C LEU A 222 9.81 5.98 -34.49
N LEU A 223 10.14 5.06 -33.57
CA LEU A 223 10.43 5.38 -32.18
C LEU A 223 11.64 4.61 -31.68
N ALA A 224 12.64 5.28 -31.12
CA ALA A 224 13.81 4.67 -30.49
C ALA A 224 13.63 4.57 -28.98
N THR A 225 13.76 3.37 -28.42
CA THR A 225 13.71 3.12 -26.99
C THR A 225 14.85 2.22 -26.53
N ASN A 226 15.00 2.02 -25.20
CA ASN A 226 16.07 1.20 -24.66
C ASN A 226 15.60 0.11 -23.70
N ASP A 227 14.31 -0.03 -23.48
CA ASP A 227 13.77 -1.09 -22.57
C ASP A 227 14.58 -1.20 -21.27
N SER A 228 14.79 -0.03 -20.61
CA SER A 228 15.72 0.05 -19.48
C SER A 228 15.14 -0.63 -18.25
N HIS A 229 15.92 -1.53 -17.63
CA HIS A 229 15.53 -2.30 -16.45
C HIS A 229 16.30 -1.90 -15.19
N TYR A 230 17.31 -1.04 -15.32
CA TYR A 230 18.07 -0.48 -14.22
C TYR A 230 18.57 0.92 -14.56
N VAL A 231 18.98 1.68 -13.54
CA VAL A 231 19.26 3.12 -13.70
C VAL A 231 20.64 3.36 -14.30
N ARG A 232 21.67 2.65 -13.85
CA ARG A 232 23.06 2.84 -14.27
C ARG A 232 23.66 1.52 -14.77
N ALA A 233 24.68 1.59 -15.61
CA ALA A 233 25.32 0.39 -16.18
C ALA A 233 25.86 -0.57 -15.10
N GLU A 234 26.32 -0.03 -13.98
CA GLU A 234 26.80 -0.80 -12.83
C GLU A 234 25.71 -1.58 -12.09
N ASP A 235 24.43 -1.23 -12.27
CA ASP A 235 23.29 -1.88 -11.61
C ASP A 235 22.85 -3.19 -12.30
N ALA A 236 23.52 -3.57 -13.40
CA ALA A 236 23.18 -4.79 -14.15
C ALA A 236 23.25 -6.07 -13.28
N GLY A 237 24.17 -6.12 -12.32
CA GLY A 237 24.28 -7.23 -11.36
C GLY A 237 23.04 -7.33 -10.45
N SER A 238 22.56 -6.21 -9.97
CA SER A 238 21.37 -6.15 -9.12
C SER A 238 20.09 -6.63 -9.84
N GLN A 239 19.95 -6.29 -11.13
CA GLN A 239 18.86 -6.79 -11.96
C GLN A 239 18.98 -8.30 -12.18
N ASP A 240 20.17 -8.82 -12.48
CA ASP A 240 20.41 -10.26 -12.64
C ASP A 240 20.14 -11.04 -11.33
N ALA A 241 20.48 -10.43 -10.18
CA ALA A 241 20.13 -10.96 -8.86
C ALA A 241 18.61 -11.06 -8.67
N MET A 242 17.84 -10.05 -9.09
CA MET A 242 16.36 -10.07 -9.02
C MET A 242 15.79 -11.20 -9.88
N LEU A 243 16.31 -11.43 -11.09
CA LEU A 243 15.89 -12.55 -11.94
C LEU A 243 16.19 -13.91 -11.28
N CYS A 244 17.33 -14.06 -10.59
CA CYS A 244 17.64 -15.26 -9.82
C CYS A 244 16.70 -15.46 -8.62
N ILE A 245 16.31 -14.37 -7.94
CA ILE A 245 15.31 -14.43 -6.87
C ILE A 245 13.94 -14.86 -7.41
N ASN A 246 13.54 -14.33 -8.58
CA ASN A 246 12.28 -14.65 -9.25
C ASN A 246 12.20 -16.14 -9.67
N SER A 247 13.26 -16.65 -10.28
CA SER A 247 13.30 -18.03 -10.80
C SER A 247 13.68 -19.08 -9.75
N GLY A 248 14.20 -18.66 -8.58
CA GLY A 248 14.75 -19.55 -7.57
C GLY A 248 16.14 -20.09 -7.90
N SER A 249 16.78 -19.62 -8.99
CA SER A 249 18.08 -20.03 -9.49
C SER A 249 19.25 -19.42 -8.74
N THR A 250 20.48 -19.87 -9.07
CA THR A 250 21.72 -19.22 -8.67
C THR A 250 22.37 -18.49 -9.85
N LEU A 251 23.25 -17.52 -9.56
CA LEU A 251 23.91 -16.71 -10.61
C LEU A 251 24.73 -17.55 -11.60
N ASP A 252 25.33 -18.64 -11.13
CA ASP A 252 26.18 -19.54 -11.94
C ASP A 252 25.40 -20.69 -12.57
N GLU A 253 24.09 -20.79 -12.40
CA GLU A 253 23.28 -21.89 -12.92
C GLU A 253 23.20 -21.87 -14.46
N PRO A 254 23.62 -22.94 -15.16
CA PRO A 254 23.58 -22.97 -16.62
C PRO A 254 22.14 -22.96 -17.16
N GLY A 255 21.90 -22.14 -18.20
CA GLY A 255 20.62 -22.11 -18.91
C GLY A 255 19.48 -21.42 -18.16
N ARG A 256 19.75 -20.75 -17.04
CA ARG A 256 18.77 -19.88 -16.40
C ARG A 256 18.41 -18.70 -17.29
N PHE A 257 17.25 -18.12 -17.06
CA PHE A 257 16.88 -16.88 -17.71
C PHE A 257 17.76 -15.73 -17.21
N LYS A 258 18.31 -14.97 -18.12
CA LYS A 258 19.06 -13.72 -17.89
C LYS A 258 19.00 -12.85 -19.13
N PHE A 259 19.24 -11.58 -18.99
CA PHE A 259 19.38 -10.67 -20.12
C PHE A 259 20.75 -10.87 -20.80
N ASP A 260 20.75 -10.81 -22.11
CA ASP A 260 21.97 -10.82 -22.88
C ASP A 260 22.57 -9.41 -22.96
N GLY A 261 23.80 -9.25 -22.45
CA GLY A 261 24.46 -7.94 -22.36
C GLY A 261 24.07 -7.13 -21.12
N THR A 262 24.57 -5.90 -21.06
CA THR A 262 24.40 -4.96 -19.94
C THR A 262 23.92 -3.58 -20.40
N GLY A 263 23.27 -3.51 -21.56
CA GLY A 263 22.83 -2.28 -22.21
C GLY A 263 21.48 -1.71 -21.74
N TYR A 264 20.82 -2.35 -20.77
CA TYR A 264 19.43 -2.03 -20.33
C TYR A 264 19.39 -0.97 -19.22
N TYR A 265 20.30 0.01 -19.26
CA TYR A 265 20.32 1.14 -18.34
C TYR A 265 19.74 2.42 -18.97
N LEU A 266 19.47 3.43 -18.15
CA LEU A 266 19.00 4.72 -18.63
C LEU A 266 20.11 5.46 -19.39
N LYS A 267 20.18 5.25 -20.72
CA LYS A 267 21.16 5.84 -21.62
C LYS A 267 20.94 7.34 -21.83
N SER A 268 22.04 8.07 -22.02
CA SER A 268 21.99 9.50 -22.37
C SER A 268 21.45 9.75 -23.80
N ALA A 269 21.11 11.00 -24.10
CA ALA A 269 20.67 11.40 -25.43
C ALA A 269 21.77 11.16 -26.49
N GLU A 270 23.03 11.38 -26.12
CA GLU A 270 24.18 11.17 -27.00
C GLU A 270 24.36 9.69 -27.33
N GLU A 271 24.27 8.81 -26.33
CA GLU A 271 24.36 7.36 -26.52
C GLU A 271 23.24 6.86 -27.45
N MET A 272 22.01 7.28 -27.22
CA MET A 272 20.87 6.89 -28.07
C MET A 272 21.01 7.42 -29.51
N ARG A 273 21.44 8.67 -29.69
CA ARG A 273 21.66 9.24 -31.04
C ARG A 273 22.79 8.57 -31.80
N GLU A 274 23.82 8.08 -31.11
CA GLU A 274 24.88 7.27 -31.77
C GLU A 274 24.36 5.90 -32.18
N LEU A 275 23.55 5.23 -31.31
CA LEU A 275 22.92 3.94 -31.65
C LEU A 275 21.99 4.03 -32.85
N PHE A 276 21.19 5.09 -32.94
CA PHE A 276 20.17 5.29 -33.97
C PHE A 276 20.53 6.38 -35.02
N LYS A 277 21.83 6.56 -35.26
CA LYS A 277 22.30 7.59 -36.21
C LYS A 277 21.80 7.46 -37.64
N ASP A 278 21.43 6.23 -38.04
CA ASP A 278 20.89 5.93 -39.38
C ASP A 278 19.37 6.20 -39.48
N ILE A 279 18.67 6.37 -38.37
CA ILE A 279 17.25 6.71 -38.26
C ILE A 279 17.04 7.79 -37.18
N PRO A 280 17.62 8.98 -37.29
CA PRO A 280 17.63 10.00 -36.24
C PRO A 280 16.23 10.48 -35.84
N GLU A 281 15.26 10.42 -36.76
CA GLU A 281 13.86 10.75 -36.51
C GLU A 281 13.23 9.86 -35.43
N ALA A 282 13.68 8.62 -35.25
CA ALA A 282 13.21 7.73 -34.21
C ALA A 282 13.55 8.28 -32.79
N CYS A 283 14.69 8.96 -32.66
CA CYS A 283 15.05 9.69 -31.43
C CYS A 283 14.26 11.00 -31.30
N ASP A 284 14.03 11.74 -32.40
CA ASP A 284 13.29 12.99 -32.35
C ASP A 284 11.83 12.78 -31.95
N ASN A 285 11.21 11.71 -32.41
CA ASN A 285 9.82 11.35 -32.06
C ASN A 285 9.62 11.05 -30.57
N THR A 286 10.69 10.74 -29.83
CA THR A 286 10.59 10.64 -28.36
C THR A 286 10.23 11.98 -27.70
N LEU A 287 10.69 13.10 -28.29
CA LEU A 287 10.34 14.44 -27.84
C LEU A 287 8.89 14.77 -28.19
N GLU A 288 8.45 14.42 -29.41
CA GLU A 288 7.06 14.62 -29.84
C GLU A 288 6.08 13.91 -28.88
N ILE A 289 6.32 12.62 -28.56
CA ILE A 289 5.49 11.89 -27.60
C ILE A 289 5.53 12.59 -26.23
N ALA A 290 6.71 13.02 -25.79
CA ALA A 290 6.85 13.70 -24.51
C ALA A 290 6.11 15.05 -24.45
N GLU A 291 6.03 15.78 -25.57
CA GLU A 291 5.25 17.02 -25.68
C GLU A 291 3.74 16.74 -25.64
N ARG A 292 3.28 15.70 -26.33
CA ARG A 292 1.88 15.30 -26.44
C ARG A 292 1.31 14.75 -25.14
N CYS A 293 2.06 13.93 -24.42
CA CYS A 293 1.61 13.31 -23.18
C CYS A 293 1.50 14.35 -22.06
N ASN A 294 0.30 14.66 -21.63
CA ASN A 294 0.02 15.59 -20.54
C ASN A 294 -1.04 14.98 -19.63
N VAL A 295 -0.59 14.37 -18.54
CA VAL A 295 -1.46 13.69 -17.57
C VAL A 295 -1.28 14.30 -16.19
N MET A 296 -2.39 14.40 -15.46
CA MET A 296 -2.45 14.87 -14.09
C MET A 296 -3.13 13.84 -13.20
N PHE A 297 -2.64 13.71 -11.98
CA PHE A 297 -3.41 13.11 -10.90
C PHE A 297 -3.95 14.26 -10.06
N ASP A 298 -5.26 14.35 -9.94
CA ASP A 298 -5.90 15.40 -9.16
C ASP A 298 -5.91 15.01 -7.67
N ASP A 299 -5.36 15.88 -6.82
CA ASP A 299 -5.44 15.72 -5.37
C ASP A 299 -6.84 16.09 -4.89
N HIS A 300 -7.49 15.15 -4.23
CA HIS A 300 -8.82 15.25 -3.65
C HIS A 300 -8.81 14.83 -2.16
N GLU A 301 -7.88 15.39 -1.39
CA GLU A 301 -7.74 15.08 0.06
C GLU A 301 -9.00 15.38 0.87
N ASP A 302 -9.97 16.06 0.29
CA ASP A 302 -11.29 16.34 0.86
C ASP A 302 -12.27 15.14 0.79
N GLY A 303 -11.86 14.02 0.19
CA GLY A 303 -12.70 12.84 0.03
C GLY A 303 -13.80 12.99 -1.03
N ALA A 304 -13.45 13.56 -2.18
CA ALA A 304 -14.38 13.85 -3.30
C ALA A 304 -15.22 12.65 -3.73
N PHE A 305 -14.71 11.42 -3.54
CA PHE A 305 -15.39 10.18 -3.88
C PHE A 305 -15.96 9.44 -2.66
N MET A 306 -16.43 10.18 -1.64
CA MET A 306 -17.09 9.60 -0.47
C MET A 306 -18.21 8.64 -0.88
N PRO A 307 -18.25 7.40 -0.34
CA PRO A 307 -19.34 6.47 -0.65
C PRO A 307 -20.69 7.06 -0.24
N GLN A 308 -21.66 6.93 -1.13
CA GLN A 308 -23.02 7.42 -0.92
C GLN A 308 -23.90 6.35 -0.29
N PHE A 309 -24.77 6.78 0.61
CA PHE A 309 -25.76 5.91 1.23
C PHE A 309 -27.12 6.01 0.51
N ASP A 310 -27.63 4.87 0.05
CA ASP A 310 -28.97 4.82 -0.56
C ASP A 310 -30.06 5.10 0.48
N CYS A 311 -30.59 6.32 0.46
CA CYS A 311 -31.65 6.74 1.39
C CYS A 311 -33.01 6.24 0.93
N PRO A 312 -33.91 5.90 1.87
CA PRO A 312 -35.32 5.62 1.55
C PRO A 312 -35.99 6.82 0.88
N GLU A 313 -37.09 6.56 0.14
CA GLU A 313 -37.84 7.61 -0.55
C GLU A 313 -38.29 8.72 0.42
N GLY A 314 -38.01 9.96 0.05
CA GLY A 314 -38.32 11.15 0.85
C GLY A 314 -37.26 11.56 1.87
N TRP A 315 -36.14 10.86 1.95
CA TRP A 315 -35.00 11.18 2.82
C TRP A 315 -33.77 11.50 2.01
N ASP A 316 -32.96 12.42 2.50
CA ASP A 316 -31.57 12.59 2.10
C ASP A 316 -30.61 12.10 3.22
N GLU A 317 -29.31 12.03 2.95
CA GLU A 317 -28.33 11.55 3.93
C GLU A 317 -28.34 12.37 5.21
N THR A 318 -28.51 13.68 5.13
CA THR A 318 -28.51 14.57 6.30
C THR A 318 -29.74 14.32 7.19
N SER A 319 -30.93 14.32 6.62
CA SER A 319 -32.16 14.08 7.38
C SER A 319 -32.23 12.67 7.96
N LEU A 320 -31.79 11.66 7.20
CA LEU A 320 -31.71 10.28 7.67
C LEU A 320 -30.67 10.13 8.81
N PHE A 321 -29.49 10.74 8.69
CA PHE A 321 -28.47 10.73 9.71
C PHE A 321 -29.00 11.33 11.02
N LEU A 322 -29.57 12.52 10.99
CA LEU A 322 -30.19 13.16 12.18
C LEU A 322 -31.23 12.28 12.84
N LYS A 323 -32.12 11.66 12.03
CA LYS A 323 -33.15 10.75 12.51
C LYS A 323 -32.53 9.51 13.18
N LYS A 324 -31.49 8.93 12.60
CA LYS A 324 -30.77 7.76 13.19
C LYS A 324 -30.09 8.09 14.50
N VAL A 325 -29.54 9.30 14.64
CA VAL A 325 -28.96 9.77 15.90
C VAL A 325 -30.05 9.92 16.96
N GLU A 326 -31.16 10.58 16.65
CA GLU A 326 -32.29 10.73 17.57
C GLU A 326 -32.81 9.35 18.08
N GLU A 327 -33.13 8.44 17.16
CA GLU A 327 -33.55 7.06 17.50
C GLU A 327 -32.50 6.32 18.34
N GLY A 328 -31.25 6.57 18.06
CA GLY A 328 -30.13 5.98 18.78
C GLY A 328 -30.02 6.48 20.21
N LEU A 329 -30.15 7.78 20.44
CA LEU A 329 -30.13 8.38 21.77
C LEU A 329 -31.32 7.87 22.62
N GLU A 330 -32.51 7.84 22.06
CA GLU A 330 -33.68 7.26 22.76
C GLU A 330 -33.42 5.82 23.20
N ARG A 331 -32.88 5.00 22.31
CA ARG A 331 -32.55 3.59 22.60
C ARG A 331 -31.45 3.46 23.67
N ARG A 332 -30.39 4.31 23.63
CA ARG A 332 -29.25 4.23 24.57
C ARG A 332 -29.59 4.67 26.00
N TYR A 333 -30.56 5.58 26.13
CA TYR A 333 -30.99 6.17 27.42
C TYR A 333 -32.41 5.87 27.81
N ASP A 334 -32.97 4.74 27.30
CA ASP A 334 -34.33 4.25 27.63
C ASP A 334 -35.42 5.33 27.49
N GLY A 335 -35.36 6.15 26.44
CA GLY A 335 -36.29 7.23 26.16
C GLY A 335 -36.06 8.51 26.97
N HIS A 336 -35.02 8.59 27.79
CA HIS A 336 -34.76 9.72 28.70
C HIS A 336 -33.30 10.21 28.61
N PRO A 337 -32.79 10.66 27.45
CA PRO A 337 -31.41 11.15 27.35
C PRO A 337 -31.24 12.41 28.20
N PRO A 338 -30.13 12.49 28.99
CA PRO A 338 -29.79 13.69 29.77
C PRO A 338 -29.59 14.92 28.88
N ILE A 339 -29.85 16.11 29.42
CA ILE A 339 -29.74 17.36 28.67
C ILE A 339 -28.31 17.62 28.15
N GLU A 340 -27.30 17.18 28.88
CA GLU A 340 -25.88 17.26 28.47
C GLU A 340 -25.57 16.37 27.26
N VAL A 341 -26.16 15.18 27.20
CA VAL A 341 -26.07 14.26 26.05
C VAL A 341 -26.71 14.88 24.82
N LEU A 342 -27.94 15.45 24.96
CA LEU A 342 -28.61 16.09 23.85
C LEU A 342 -27.84 17.29 23.31
N LYS A 343 -27.28 18.13 24.18
CA LYS A 343 -26.42 19.25 23.76
C LYS A 343 -25.16 18.82 23.05
N GLN A 344 -24.50 17.77 23.54
CA GLN A 344 -23.32 17.23 22.90
C GLN A 344 -23.65 16.65 21.53
N ALA A 345 -24.72 15.85 21.44
CA ALA A 345 -25.14 15.28 20.17
C ALA A 345 -25.55 16.34 19.14
N ASP A 346 -26.25 17.40 19.55
CA ASP A 346 -26.64 18.50 18.67
C ASP A 346 -25.38 19.23 18.13
N TYR A 347 -24.41 19.49 18.98
CA TYR A 347 -23.13 20.09 18.60
C TYR A 347 -22.38 19.20 17.59
N GLU A 348 -22.25 17.91 17.88
CA GLU A 348 -21.57 16.94 17.00
C GLU A 348 -22.27 16.79 15.65
N CYS A 349 -23.62 16.70 15.64
CA CYS A 349 -24.40 16.67 14.42
C CYS A 349 -24.17 17.93 13.58
N GLY A 350 -24.11 19.11 14.20
CA GLY A 350 -23.80 20.36 13.51
C GLY A 350 -22.44 20.31 12.82
N VAL A 351 -21.40 19.83 13.50
CA VAL A 351 -20.05 19.69 12.94
C VAL A 351 -20.03 18.68 11.80
N ILE A 352 -20.62 17.49 12.01
CA ILE A 352 -20.63 16.39 10.99
C ILE A 352 -21.37 16.83 9.73
N CYS A 353 -22.52 17.50 9.88
CA CYS A 353 -23.29 18.02 8.73
C CYS A 353 -22.53 19.15 8.01
N GLN A 354 -21.89 20.05 8.74
CA GLN A 354 -21.08 21.11 8.15
C GLN A 354 -19.90 20.56 7.34
N MET A 355 -19.27 19.48 7.81
CA MET A 355 -18.17 18.80 7.13
C MET A 355 -18.63 17.82 6.05
N GLN A 356 -19.94 17.66 5.82
CA GLN A 356 -20.55 16.78 4.81
C GLN A 356 -20.25 15.27 5.02
N PHE A 357 -20.08 14.81 6.27
CA PHE A 357 -19.79 13.42 6.58
C PHE A 357 -21.01 12.57 6.98
N CYS A 358 -22.23 13.06 6.79
CA CYS A 358 -23.45 12.32 7.16
C CYS A 358 -23.53 10.96 6.47
N GLY A 359 -23.25 10.89 5.16
CA GLY A 359 -23.19 9.65 4.38
C GLY A 359 -22.16 8.66 4.91
N TYR A 360 -20.96 9.12 5.25
CA TYR A 360 -19.91 8.29 5.85
C TYR A 360 -20.40 7.60 7.15
N PHE A 361 -21.01 8.36 8.07
CA PHE A 361 -21.54 7.79 9.31
C PHE A 361 -22.67 6.79 9.07
N LEU A 362 -23.52 7.04 8.08
CA LEU A 362 -24.57 6.10 7.69
C LEU A 362 -23.99 4.79 7.16
N VAL A 363 -22.98 4.85 6.28
CA VAL A 363 -22.30 3.67 5.72
C VAL A 363 -21.62 2.87 6.83
N VAL A 364 -20.89 3.54 7.72
CA VAL A 364 -20.19 2.87 8.84
C VAL A 364 -21.19 2.21 9.80
N ALA A 365 -22.24 2.94 10.18
CA ALA A 365 -23.28 2.39 11.05
C ALA A 365 -24.00 1.20 10.41
N ASP A 366 -24.20 1.23 9.10
CA ASP A 366 -24.88 0.17 8.37
C ASP A 366 -24.15 -1.16 8.45
N TYR A 367 -22.88 -1.21 8.02
CA TYR A 367 -22.15 -2.49 8.02
C TYR A 367 -21.85 -3.00 9.44
N ILE A 368 -21.68 -2.11 10.44
CA ILE A 368 -21.48 -2.51 11.83
C ILE A 368 -22.77 -3.14 12.39
N ASN A 369 -23.93 -2.49 12.18
CA ASN A 369 -25.20 -3.00 12.68
C ASN A 369 -25.63 -4.27 11.92
N TRP A 370 -25.31 -4.36 10.62
CA TRP A 370 -25.50 -5.60 9.86
C TRP A 370 -24.66 -6.74 10.47
N ALA A 371 -23.37 -6.51 10.74
CA ALA A 371 -22.50 -7.50 11.35
C ALA A 371 -23.06 -8.01 12.68
N LYS A 372 -23.42 -7.07 13.58
CA LYS A 372 -24.03 -7.40 14.89
C LYS A 372 -25.30 -8.23 14.75
N SER A 373 -26.21 -7.88 13.84
CA SER A 373 -27.48 -8.59 13.63
C SER A 373 -27.30 -9.96 12.95
N HIS A 374 -26.14 -10.21 12.27
CA HIS A 374 -25.83 -11.48 11.62
C HIS A 374 -24.83 -12.33 12.39
N GLY A 375 -24.66 -12.06 13.70
CA GLY A 375 -23.86 -12.88 14.60
C GLY A 375 -22.35 -12.76 14.43
N VAL A 376 -21.89 -11.68 13.78
CA VAL A 376 -20.45 -11.33 13.76
C VAL A 376 -20.17 -10.45 14.98
N MET A 377 -19.23 -10.89 15.81
CA MET A 377 -18.83 -10.10 16.98
C MET A 377 -18.09 -8.87 16.54
N VAL A 378 -18.48 -7.70 17.06
CA VAL A 378 -17.88 -6.40 16.79
C VAL A 378 -17.31 -5.83 18.08
N GLY A 379 -16.13 -5.22 18.03
CA GLY A 379 -15.50 -4.56 19.16
C GLY A 379 -16.28 -3.34 19.65
N PRO A 380 -16.07 -2.89 20.89
CA PRO A 380 -16.82 -1.78 21.49
C PRO A 380 -16.42 -0.41 20.95
N GLY A 381 -15.46 -0.34 20.07
CA GLY A 381 -14.87 0.87 19.54
C GLY A 381 -13.39 1.00 19.89
N ARG A 382 -12.66 1.74 19.09
CA ARG A 382 -11.23 2.04 19.28
C ARG A 382 -10.88 3.40 18.70
N GLY A 383 -9.66 3.88 18.99
CA GLY A 383 -9.17 5.13 18.44
C GLY A 383 -9.95 6.35 18.93
N SER A 384 -9.99 7.39 18.10
CA SER A 384 -10.62 8.66 18.42
C SER A 384 -12.15 8.67 18.28
N ALA A 385 -12.70 7.77 17.43
CA ALA A 385 -14.13 7.68 17.18
C ALA A 385 -14.96 7.34 18.43
N ALA A 386 -14.35 6.68 19.44
CA ALA A 386 -14.99 6.45 20.73
C ALA A 386 -15.35 7.74 21.49
N GLY A 387 -14.77 8.89 21.12
CA GLY A 387 -15.08 10.19 21.69
C GLY A 387 -16.36 10.86 21.13
N ALA A 388 -17.01 10.24 20.11
CA ALA A 388 -18.19 10.80 19.47
C ALA A 388 -19.50 10.23 20.06
N MET A 389 -20.36 11.11 20.59
CA MET A 389 -21.70 10.76 21.05
C MET A 389 -22.57 10.25 19.90
N VAL A 390 -22.42 10.84 18.72
CA VAL A 390 -23.10 10.40 17.50
C VAL A 390 -22.71 8.95 17.14
N ALA A 391 -21.44 8.58 17.22
CA ALA A 391 -21.01 7.20 16.98
C ALA A 391 -21.63 6.22 17.99
N TYR A 392 -21.71 6.61 19.27
CA TYR A 392 -22.38 5.82 20.30
C TYR A 392 -23.89 5.69 20.05
N ALA A 393 -24.56 6.77 19.70
CA ALA A 393 -26.00 6.77 19.38
C ALA A 393 -26.31 5.84 18.19
N MET A 394 -25.54 5.93 17.11
CA MET A 394 -25.74 5.13 15.89
C MET A 394 -25.33 3.67 16.01
N GLY A 395 -24.76 3.25 17.16
CA GLY A 395 -24.31 1.88 17.39
C GLY A 395 -22.97 1.55 16.71
N ILE A 396 -22.21 2.56 16.31
CA ILE A 396 -20.85 2.41 15.80
C ILE A 396 -19.93 2.01 16.95
N THR A 397 -20.03 2.69 18.09
CA THR A 397 -19.30 2.38 19.33
C THR A 397 -20.22 1.95 20.46
N GLU A 398 -19.67 1.31 21.49
CA GLU A 398 -20.42 0.83 22.66
C GLU A 398 -20.00 1.55 23.98
N LEU A 399 -19.19 2.63 23.85
CA LEU A 399 -18.73 3.42 24.99
C LEU A 399 -19.41 4.78 24.99
N ASP A 400 -20.04 5.13 26.11
CA ASP A 400 -20.60 6.48 26.33
C ASP A 400 -19.45 7.48 26.54
N PRO A 401 -19.19 8.40 25.61
CA PRO A 401 -18.04 9.30 25.69
C PRO A 401 -18.11 10.28 26.85
N ILE A 402 -19.32 10.71 27.26
CA ILE A 402 -19.48 11.63 28.40
C ILE A 402 -19.12 10.91 29.70
N LYS A 403 -19.60 9.70 29.90
CA LYS A 403 -19.32 8.88 31.07
C LYS A 403 -17.81 8.60 31.24
N HIS A 404 -17.08 8.49 30.15
CA HIS A 404 -15.65 8.20 30.13
C HIS A 404 -14.75 9.43 29.91
N GLY A 405 -15.31 10.66 29.88
CA GLY A 405 -14.56 11.90 29.75
C GLY A 405 -13.81 12.02 28.41
N LEU A 406 -14.31 11.40 27.34
CA LEU A 406 -13.71 11.45 26.03
C LEU A 406 -14.06 12.74 25.28
N ILE A 407 -13.16 13.19 24.39
CA ILE A 407 -13.28 14.49 23.70
C ILE A 407 -13.55 14.26 22.21
N PHE A 408 -14.65 14.84 21.70
CA PHE A 408 -15.07 14.75 20.29
C PHE A 408 -14.09 15.42 19.33
N GLU A 409 -13.50 16.56 19.69
CA GLU A 409 -12.58 17.32 18.84
C GLU A 409 -11.26 16.58 18.58
N ARG A 410 -10.98 15.50 19.31
CA ARG A 410 -9.89 14.58 19.00
C ARG A 410 -10.21 13.73 17.76
N PHE A 411 -11.48 13.46 17.51
CA PHE A 411 -11.96 12.66 16.39
C PHE A 411 -12.26 13.54 15.16
N LEU A 412 -13.17 14.50 15.30
CA LEU A 412 -13.48 15.49 14.27
C LEU A 412 -13.29 16.90 14.82
N ASN A 413 -12.50 17.68 14.10
CA ASN A 413 -12.14 19.02 14.53
C ASN A 413 -12.44 20.03 13.41
N PRO A 414 -13.41 20.95 13.61
CA PRO A 414 -13.74 21.94 12.60
C PRO A 414 -12.58 22.92 12.28
N GLU A 415 -11.59 23.02 13.18
CA GLU A 415 -10.39 23.84 12.98
C GLU A 415 -9.30 23.09 12.18
N ARG A 416 -9.52 21.81 11.85
CA ARG A 416 -8.64 20.97 11.05
C ARG A 416 -9.49 20.09 10.13
N VAL A 417 -9.52 20.42 8.84
CA VAL A 417 -10.19 19.58 7.85
C VAL A 417 -9.39 18.29 7.66
N SER A 418 -9.97 17.17 8.04
CA SER A 418 -9.44 15.83 7.78
C SER A 418 -10.60 14.86 7.67
N LEU A 419 -10.42 13.82 6.83
CA LEU A 419 -11.41 12.74 6.74
C LEU A 419 -11.56 12.03 8.09
N PRO A 420 -12.78 11.61 8.46
CA PRO A 420 -12.99 10.77 9.64
C PRO A 420 -12.35 9.38 9.42
N ASP A 421 -11.73 8.85 10.45
CA ASP A 421 -11.13 7.51 10.45
C ASP A 421 -11.74 6.69 11.58
N ILE A 422 -12.65 5.78 11.24
CA ILE A 422 -13.34 4.90 12.18
C ILE A 422 -12.81 3.48 12.03
N ASP A 423 -11.89 3.12 12.88
CA ASP A 423 -11.38 1.75 13.02
C ASP A 423 -12.44 0.83 13.65
N VAL A 424 -12.67 -0.34 13.06
CA VAL A 424 -13.63 -1.32 13.59
C VAL A 424 -12.98 -2.69 13.75
N ASP A 425 -13.03 -3.22 14.95
CA ASP A 425 -12.60 -4.60 15.24
C ASP A 425 -13.73 -5.59 14.96
N PHE A 426 -13.46 -6.58 14.14
CA PHE A 426 -14.36 -7.70 13.84
C PHE A 426 -13.78 -9.02 14.30
N ASP A 427 -14.63 -9.96 14.66
CA ASP A 427 -14.29 -11.37 14.72
C ASP A 427 -13.71 -11.83 13.38
N PRO A 428 -12.46 -12.34 13.32
CA PRO A 428 -11.81 -12.76 12.09
C PRO A 428 -12.63 -13.76 11.25
N ASP A 429 -13.36 -14.68 11.88
CA ASP A 429 -14.18 -15.67 11.18
C ASP A 429 -15.39 -15.03 10.48
N GLY A 430 -15.88 -13.90 10.99
CA GLY A 430 -17.02 -13.16 10.44
C GLY A 430 -16.63 -12.02 9.52
N ARG A 431 -15.37 -11.55 9.56
CA ARG A 431 -14.91 -10.36 8.81
C ARG A 431 -15.16 -10.48 7.30
N GLY A 432 -14.86 -11.63 6.71
CA GLY A 432 -15.09 -11.87 5.28
C GLY A 432 -16.54 -11.65 4.87
N ARG A 433 -17.49 -12.12 5.68
CA ARG A 433 -18.93 -11.93 5.44
C ARG A 433 -19.35 -10.46 5.46
N VAL A 434 -18.70 -9.64 6.29
CA VAL A 434 -18.96 -8.20 6.33
C VAL A 434 -18.45 -7.52 5.07
N LEU A 435 -17.24 -7.90 4.60
CA LEU A 435 -16.67 -7.41 3.34
C LEU A 435 -17.53 -7.78 2.14
N ASP A 436 -18.06 -9.02 2.09
CA ASP A 436 -18.98 -9.45 1.05
C ASP A 436 -20.29 -8.62 1.06
N TYR A 437 -20.84 -8.40 2.24
CA TYR A 437 -22.03 -7.54 2.39
C TYR A 437 -21.78 -6.11 1.87
N VAL A 438 -20.66 -5.52 2.22
CA VAL A 438 -20.28 -4.16 1.77
C VAL A 438 -20.11 -4.13 0.25
N GLY A 439 -19.42 -5.12 -0.31
CA GLY A 439 -19.27 -5.23 -1.76
C GLY A 439 -20.58 -5.42 -2.50
N ASP A 440 -21.49 -6.26 -1.97
CA ASP A 440 -22.82 -6.50 -2.58
C ASP A 440 -23.75 -5.27 -2.49
N LYS A 441 -23.66 -4.53 -1.39
CA LYS A 441 -24.53 -3.38 -1.15
C LYS A 441 -24.07 -2.11 -1.86
N TYR A 442 -22.79 -1.80 -1.80
CA TYR A 442 -22.24 -0.53 -2.30
C TYR A 442 -21.64 -0.63 -3.71
N GLY A 443 -21.53 -1.84 -4.26
CA GLY A 443 -20.98 -2.12 -5.58
C GLY A 443 -19.59 -2.78 -5.50
N ARG A 444 -19.44 -3.95 -6.12
CA ARG A 444 -18.15 -4.68 -6.13
C ARG A 444 -17.07 -3.98 -6.94
N ASP A 445 -17.44 -3.07 -7.82
CA ASP A 445 -16.56 -2.19 -8.58
C ASP A 445 -16.12 -0.94 -7.78
N LYS A 446 -16.82 -0.64 -6.68
CA LYS A 446 -16.61 0.51 -5.79
C LYS A 446 -15.96 0.15 -4.45
N VAL A 447 -15.68 -1.13 -4.23
CA VAL A 447 -15.11 -1.65 -2.97
C VAL A 447 -13.97 -2.60 -3.28
N ALA A 448 -12.77 -2.31 -2.79
CA ALA A 448 -11.61 -3.20 -2.94
C ALA A 448 -10.74 -3.17 -1.69
N GLN A 449 -10.07 -4.27 -1.37
CA GLN A 449 -9.05 -4.25 -0.34
C GLN A 449 -7.82 -3.48 -0.84
N CYS A 450 -6.96 -3.03 0.07
CA CYS A 450 -5.78 -2.26 -0.32
C CYS A 450 -4.55 -3.14 -0.50
N VAL A 451 -3.75 -2.85 -1.54
CA VAL A 451 -2.45 -3.49 -1.76
C VAL A 451 -1.42 -3.00 -0.74
N ILE A 452 -0.43 -3.84 -0.45
CA ILE A 452 0.84 -3.45 0.15
C ILE A 452 2.00 -4.00 -0.67
N TYR A 453 3.10 -3.27 -0.74
CA TYR A 453 4.32 -3.68 -1.41
C TYR A 453 5.37 -4.12 -0.39
N GLY A 454 5.73 -5.40 -0.44
CA GLY A 454 6.80 -5.94 0.40
C GLY A 454 8.16 -5.69 -0.23
N THR A 455 9.00 -4.88 0.41
CA THR A 455 10.37 -4.62 -0.03
C THR A 455 11.36 -5.61 0.58
N ILE A 456 12.47 -5.84 -0.12
CA ILE A 456 13.60 -6.62 0.37
C ILE A 456 14.29 -5.80 1.45
N LYS A 457 14.19 -6.24 2.71
CA LYS A 457 14.85 -5.59 3.86
C LYS A 457 16.22 -6.18 4.10
N THR A 458 17.07 -5.49 4.88
CA THR A 458 18.46 -5.81 5.18
C THR A 458 18.77 -7.29 5.39
N LYS A 459 18.09 -7.94 6.33
CA LYS A 459 18.30 -9.38 6.60
C LYS A 459 17.92 -10.27 5.42
N GLN A 460 16.84 -9.90 4.71
CA GLN A 460 16.39 -10.67 3.57
C GLN A 460 17.34 -10.47 2.38
N ALA A 461 17.82 -9.24 2.14
CA ALA A 461 18.80 -8.95 1.11
C ALA A 461 20.07 -9.81 1.29
N LEU A 462 20.62 -9.85 2.50
CA LEU A 462 21.81 -10.65 2.81
C LEU A 462 21.57 -12.16 2.62
N LYS A 463 20.41 -12.67 3.02
CA LYS A 463 20.06 -14.09 2.85
C LYS A 463 19.81 -14.47 1.39
N ASP A 464 19.07 -13.62 0.65
CA ASP A 464 18.80 -13.85 -0.76
C ASP A 464 20.10 -13.78 -1.57
N SER A 465 20.99 -12.79 -1.32
CA SER A 465 22.29 -12.67 -1.99
C SER A 465 23.19 -13.87 -1.70
N ALA A 466 23.28 -14.33 -0.45
CA ALA A 466 24.03 -15.55 -0.13
C ALA A 466 23.48 -16.77 -0.90
N ARG A 467 22.14 -16.93 -0.98
CA ARG A 467 21.50 -18.03 -1.70
C ARG A 467 21.78 -18.00 -3.20
N ILE A 468 21.57 -16.85 -3.85
CA ILE A 468 21.76 -16.75 -5.31
C ILE A 468 23.23 -16.89 -5.73
N MET A 469 24.16 -16.57 -4.84
CA MET A 469 25.61 -16.79 -5.03
C MET A 469 26.04 -18.24 -4.72
N GLY A 470 25.09 -19.13 -4.37
CA GLY A 470 25.37 -20.54 -4.13
C GLY A 470 25.95 -20.87 -2.76
N TYR A 471 25.96 -19.93 -1.80
CA TYR A 471 26.41 -20.20 -0.44
C TYR A 471 25.38 -21.00 0.35
N GLU A 472 25.86 -21.79 1.31
CA GLU A 472 25.04 -22.49 2.27
C GLU A 472 24.20 -21.52 3.12
N PHE A 473 23.02 -21.97 3.59
CA PHE A 473 22.11 -21.18 4.44
C PHE A 473 22.81 -20.58 5.68
N SER A 474 23.81 -21.30 6.24
CA SER A 474 24.60 -20.87 7.37
C SER A 474 25.38 -19.57 7.14
N MET A 475 25.76 -19.26 5.90
CA MET A 475 26.42 -18.01 5.54
C MET A 475 25.47 -16.81 5.81
N GLY A 476 24.26 -16.85 5.29
CA GLY A 476 23.27 -15.80 5.52
C GLY A 476 22.93 -15.61 7.01
N GLU A 477 22.83 -16.71 7.76
CA GLU A 477 22.62 -16.64 9.22
C GLU A 477 23.80 -16.02 9.96
N ARG A 478 25.04 -16.37 9.59
CA ARG A 478 26.25 -15.80 10.17
C ARG A 478 26.33 -14.29 9.95
N ILE A 479 26.09 -13.84 8.72
CA ILE A 479 26.13 -12.41 8.37
C ILE A 479 25.04 -11.64 9.12
N THR A 480 23.81 -12.15 9.13
CA THR A 480 22.68 -11.47 9.77
C THR A 480 22.78 -11.42 11.30
N LYS A 481 23.53 -12.33 11.94
CA LYS A 481 23.81 -12.29 13.39
C LYS A 481 24.76 -11.17 13.80
N ALA A 482 25.64 -10.73 12.91
CA ALA A 482 26.56 -9.61 13.14
C ALA A 482 25.87 -8.23 13.02
N LEU A 483 24.61 -8.19 12.54
CA LEU A 483 23.83 -6.94 12.48
C LEU A 483 23.50 -6.46 13.90
N PRO A 484 23.50 -5.14 14.13
CA PRO A 484 23.02 -4.59 15.40
C PRO A 484 21.54 -4.96 15.63
N PRO A 485 21.10 -5.02 16.89
CA PRO A 485 19.71 -5.30 17.23
C PRO A 485 18.75 -4.37 16.51
N ALA A 486 17.60 -4.89 16.10
CA ALA A 486 16.54 -4.05 15.53
C ALA A 486 16.08 -3.00 16.55
N GLN A 487 15.76 -1.80 16.08
CA GLN A 487 15.19 -0.75 16.92
C GLN A 487 13.77 -1.14 17.38
N THR A 488 13.27 -0.41 18.37
CA THR A 488 11.87 -0.47 18.80
C THR A 488 10.95 -0.33 17.59
N GLY A 489 10.06 -1.32 17.38
CA GLY A 489 9.24 -1.44 16.18
C GLY A 489 9.80 -2.38 15.10
N GLY A 490 10.90 -3.12 15.39
CA GLY A 490 11.43 -4.18 14.53
C GLY A 490 12.17 -3.72 13.29
N LYS A 491 12.57 -2.45 13.20
CA LYS A 491 13.32 -1.91 12.05
C LYS A 491 14.80 -2.29 12.16
N ASP A 492 15.29 -3.06 11.21
CA ASP A 492 16.73 -3.32 11.03
C ASP A 492 17.43 -2.03 10.54
N ILE A 493 18.76 -1.99 10.70
CA ILE A 493 19.57 -0.93 10.12
C ILE A 493 19.71 -1.15 8.61
N PRO A 494 19.47 -0.17 7.74
CA PRO A 494 19.74 -0.28 6.31
C PRO A 494 21.23 -0.54 6.05
N LEU A 495 21.56 -1.32 5.01
CA LEU A 495 22.96 -1.62 4.67
C LEU A 495 23.78 -0.37 4.38
N HIS A 496 23.17 0.60 3.69
CA HIS A 496 23.82 1.90 3.46
C HIS A 496 24.25 2.58 4.76
N ASP A 497 23.39 2.60 5.78
CA ASP A 497 23.65 3.26 7.07
C ASP A 497 24.77 2.58 7.87
N ILE A 498 25.01 1.29 7.61
CA ILE A 498 26.12 0.54 8.22
C ILE A 498 27.47 1.12 7.82
N PHE A 499 27.60 1.60 6.59
CA PHE A 499 28.86 2.10 6.02
C PHE A 499 28.95 3.63 5.99
N GLU A 500 27.85 4.35 6.27
CA GLU A 500 27.80 5.82 6.25
C GLU A 500 28.19 6.42 7.62
N PRO A 501 29.38 7.06 7.76
CA PRO A 501 29.83 7.59 9.05
C PRO A 501 28.93 8.65 9.68
N SER A 502 28.13 9.34 8.87
CA SER A 502 27.15 10.34 9.34
C SER A 502 25.87 9.72 9.90
N SER A 503 25.66 8.43 9.68
CA SER A 503 24.48 7.71 10.21
C SER A 503 24.53 7.63 11.73
N LYS A 504 23.39 7.91 12.38
CA LYS A 504 23.23 7.80 13.84
C LYS A 504 23.53 6.39 14.38
N ARG A 505 23.37 5.36 13.54
CA ARG A 505 23.59 3.96 13.91
C ARG A 505 24.94 3.39 13.46
N TYR A 506 25.79 4.20 12.84
CA TYR A 506 27.12 3.77 12.37
C TYR A 506 27.94 3.05 13.45
N ALA A 507 27.98 3.63 14.67
CA ALA A 507 28.74 3.05 15.79
C ALA A 507 28.24 1.67 16.23
N GLU A 508 26.92 1.43 16.13
CA GLU A 508 26.30 0.16 16.53
C GLU A 508 26.72 -1.00 15.59
N ALA A 509 27.01 -0.72 14.33
CA ALA A 509 27.30 -1.72 13.29
C ALA A 509 28.80 -2.07 13.15
N ARG A 510 29.60 -1.81 14.19
CA ARG A 510 31.06 -2.06 14.16
C ARG A 510 31.39 -3.53 13.89
N GLU A 511 30.76 -4.46 14.58
CA GLU A 511 30.98 -5.90 14.44
C GLU A 511 30.71 -6.37 13.00
N PHE A 512 29.65 -5.84 12.38
CA PHE A 512 29.32 -6.14 10.99
C PHE A 512 30.42 -5.65 10.03
N ARG A 513 30.91 -4.42 10.21
CA ARG A 513 32.00 -3.87 9.38
C ARG A 513 33.29 -4.64 9.54
N GLU A 514 33.67 -5.03 10.75
CA GLU A 514 34.85 -5.87 11.00
C GLU A 514 34.73 -7.23 10.29
N LEU A 515 33.53 -7.83 10.29
CA LEU A 515 33.28 -9.07 9.55
C LEU A 515 33.33 -8.86 8.03
N TYR A 516 32.78 -7.77 7.52
CA TYR A 516 32.83 -7.39 6.11
C TYR A 516 34.25 -7.17 5.62
N ASP A 517 35.11 -6.50 6.41
CA ASP A 517 36.51 -6.19 6.04
C ASP A 517 37.42 -7.42 6.14
N SER A 518 37.09 -8.37 7.02
CA SER A 518 37.95 -9.55 7.28
C SER A 518 37.62 -10.76 6.41
N ASP A 519 36.43 -10.84 5.82
CA ASP A 519 35.97 -12.02 5.07
C ASP A 519 35.51 -11.64 3.67
N PRO A 520 36.31 -12.02 2.61
CA PRO A 520 35.98 -11.68 1.22
C PRO A 520 34.61 -12.21 0.73
N ASP A 521 34.17 -13.35 1.25
CA ASP A 521 32.86 -13.91 0.88
C ASP A 521 31.71 -13.12 1.50
N VAL A 522 31.87 -12.70 2.76
CA VAL A 522 30.93 -11.79 3.41
C VAL A 522 30.82 -10.47 2.68
N LYS A 523 31.99 -9.93 2.25
CA LYS A 523 32.06 -8.71 1.45
C LYS A 523 31.25 -8.86 0.15
N ARG A 524 31.50 -9.90 -0.62
CA ARG A 524 30.79 -10.17 -1.89
C ARG A 524 29.28 -10.28 -1.70
N VAL A 525 28.82 -11.02 -0.69
CA VAL A 525 27.41 -11.17 -0.37
C VAL A 525 26.77 -9.84 0.04
N THR A 526 27.51 -9.03 0.81
CA THR A 526 27.02 -7.73 1.28
C THR A 526 26.95 -6.71 0.14
N ASP A 527 27.96 -6.66 -0.72
CA ASP A 527 28.00 -5.77 -1.90
C ASP A 527 26.82 -6.09 -2.84
N GLU A 528 26.51 -7.36 -3.08
CA GLU A 528 25.34 -7.79 -3.84
C GLU A 528 24.03 -7.40 -3.15
N ALA A 529 23.95 -7.59 -1.83
CA ALA A 529 22.78 -7.26 -1.03
C ALA A 529 22.45 -5.76 -1.04
N MET A 530 23.46 -4.88 -1.10
CA MET A 530 23.25 -3.43 -1.21
C MET A 530 22.50 -3.05 -2.48
N GLY A 531 22.74 -3.76 -3.59
CA GLY A 531 22.07 -3.49 -4.86
C GLY A 531 20.58 -3.88 -4.90
N ILE A 532 20.17 -4.85 -4.09
CA ILE A 532 18.80 -5.34 -4.08
C ILE A 532 17.98 -4.87 -2.86
N GLU A 533 18.64 -4.31 -1.82
CA GLU A 533 17.93 -3.78 -0.65
C GLU A 533 16.97 -2.65 -1.02
N GLY A 534 15.74 -2.76 -0.54
CA GLY A 534 14.68 -1.77 -0.78
C GLY A 534 13.92 -1.97 -2.09
N LEU A 535 14.34 -2.88 -2.98
CA LEU A 535 13.54 -3.23 -4.16
C LEU A 535 12.28 -3.99 -3.76
N ILE A 536 11.22 -3.84 -4.54
CA ILE A 536 9.95 -4.54 -4.29
C ILE A 536 10.13 -6.02 -4.66
N ARG A 537 9.69 -6.89 -3.74
CA ARG A 537 9.75 -8.35 -3.91
C ARG A 537 8.40 -8.94 -4.28
N GLN A 538 7.34 -8.47 -3.64
CA GLN A 538 6.00 -9.03 -3.78
C GLN A 538 4.92 -8.04 -3.38
N THR A 539 3.69 -8.30 -3.84
CA THR A 539 2.50 -7.64 -3.35
C THR A 539 1.84 -8.45 -2.24
N GLY A 540 1.21 -7.76 -1.30
CA GLY A 540 0.37 -8.34 -0.26
C GLY A 540 -0.98 -7.65 -0.20
N VAL A 541 -1.83 -8.07 0.75
CA VAL A 541 -3.08 -7.38 1.09
C VAL A 541 -2.87 -6.67 2.41
N HIS A 542 -3.31 -5.43 2.52
CA HIS A 542 -3.30 -4.71 3.78
C HIS A 542 -4.19 -5.41 4.81
N ALA A 543 -3.75 -5.46 6.06
CA ALA A 543 -4.41 -6.28 7.09
C ALA A 543 -5.85 -5.85 7.38
N CYS A 544 -6.19 -4.57 7.18
CA CYS A 544 -7.48 -4.00 7.55
C CYS A 544 -8.08 -3.06 6.51
N ALA A 545 -7.27 -2.27 5.78
CA ALA A 545 -7.77 -1.23 4.89
C ALA A 545 -8.57 -1.80 3.72
N THR A 546 -9.79 -1.30 3.57
CA THR A 546 -10.66 -1.49 2.43
C THR A 546 -10.95 -0.11 1.85
N ILE A 547 -10.74 0.03 0.57
CA ILE A 547 -10.97 1.28 -0.16
C ILE A 547 -12.39 1.27 -0.71
N MET A 548 -13.09 2.38 -0.53
CA MET A 548 -14.44 2.58 -1.04
C MET A 548 -14.54 3.91 -1.80
N GLY A 549 -15.43 3.95 -2.78
CA GLY A 549 -15.71 5.17 -3.54
C GLY A 549 -17.17 5.27 -3.96
N SER A 550 -17.60 6.48 -4.35
CA SER A 550 -18.91 6.72 -4.97
C SER A 550 -18.94 6.28 -6.44
N GLU A 551 -17.77 6.17 -7.06
CA GLU A 551 -17.57 5.74 -8.44
C GLU A 551 -16.73 4.46 -8.50
N PRO A 552 -16.68 3.77 -9.68
CA PRO A 552 -15.78 2.64 -9.86
C PRO A 552 -14.34 2.98 -9.53
N ILE A 553 -13.72 2.18 -8.64
CA ILE A 553 -12.32 2.41 -8.20
C ILE A 553 -11.35 2.43 -9.39
N SER A 554 -11.66 1.71 -10.48
CA SER A 554 -10.87 1.67 -11.70
C SER A 554 -10.72 3.03 -12.41
N ASN A 555 -11.52 4.03 -12.04
CA ASN A 555 -11.33 5.41 -12.51
C ASN A 555 -10.10 6.08 -11.88
N THR A 556 -9.68 5.62 -10.68
CA THR A 556 -8.63 6.24 -9.88
C THR A 556 -7.44 5.30 -9.65
N SER A 557 -7.69 4.01 -9.46
CA SER A 557 -6.67 2.98 -9.24
C SER A 557 -7.02 1.72 -10.01
N PRO A 558 -6.10 1.15 -10.78
CA PRO A 558 -6.31 -0.18 -11.34
C PRO A 558 -6.61 -1.20 -10.24
N LEU A 559 -7.32 -2.26 -10.59
CA LEU A 559 -7.65 -3.37 -9.70
C LEU A 559 -6.87 -4.63 -10.06
N LEU A 560 -6.53 -5.40 -9.05
CA LEU A 560 -5.80 -6.67 -9.17
C LEU A 560 -6.56 -7.78 -8.44
N GLU A 561 -6.95 -8.84 -9.15
CA GLU A 561 -7.45 -10.05 -8.51
C GLU A 561 -6.29 -10.95 -8.10
N ARG A 562 -6.30 -11.41 -6.87
CA ARG A 562 -5.33 -12.34 -6.32
C ARG A 562 -5.78 -13.80 -6.54
N THR A 563 -4.86 -14.73 -6.27
CA THR A 563 -5.14 -16.17 -6.45
C THR A 563 -6.24 -16.74 -5.56
N ASP A 564 -6.54 -16.05 -4.46
CA ASP A 564 -7.63 -16.38 -3.52
C ASP A 564 -8.96 -15.71 -3.87
N GLY A 565 -9.03 -14.99 -5.00
CA GLY A 565 -10.21 -14.24 -5.44
C GLY A 565 -10.35 -12.85 -4.80
N THR A 566 -9.43 -12.45 -3.93
CA THR A 566 -9.44 -11.11 -3.34
C THR A 566 -9.10 -10.05 -4.38
N VAL A 567 -9.94 -9.05 -4.52
CA VAL A 567 -9.69 -7.87 -5.36
C VAL A 567 -9.04 -6.78 -4.52
N THR A 568 -7.89 -6.27 -4.99
CA THR A 568 -7.17 -5.18 -4.34
C THR A 568 -6.97 -4.00 -5.29
N THR A 569 -6.83 -2.79 -4.73
CA THR A 569 -6.26 -1.66 -5.46
C THR A 569 -4.80 -1.96 -5.84
N THR A 570 -4.26 -1.28 -6.83
CA THR A 570 -2.83 -1.32 -7.16
C THR A 570 -2.06 -0.12 -6.61
N LEU A 571 -2.76 0.91 -6.19
CA LEU A 571 -2.21 2.02 -5.42
C LEU A 571 -2.38 1.77 -3.92
N GLU A 572 -1.38 2.13 -3.12
CA GLU A 572 -1.43 2.01 -1.66
C GLU A 572 -2.45 2.98 -1.05
N TYR A 573 -2.92 2.72 0.17
CA TYR A 573 -4.03 3.43 0.78
C TYR A 573 -3.80 4.95 0.90
N HIS A 574 -2.58 5.40 1.21
CA HIS A 574 -2.28 6.84 1.26
C HIS A 574 -2.52 7.52 -0.09
N THR A 575 -2.09 6.88 -1.18
CA THR A 575 -2.33 7.38 -2.53
C THR A 575 -3.81 7.36 -2.88
N CYS A 576 -4.54 6.31 -2.50
CA CYS A 576 -5.98 6.23 -2.71
C CYS A 576 -6.72 7.37 -1.99
N GLU A 577 -6.33 7.68 -0.74
CA GLU A 577 -6.89 8.79 0.05
C GLU A 577 -6.56 10.15 -0.60
N THR A 578 -5.31 10.36 -1.01
CA THR A 578 -4.89 11.59 -1.72
C THR A 578 -5.71 11.81 -2.99
N LEU A 579 -6.08 10.73 -3.69
CA LEU A 579 -6.88 10.78 -4.90
C LEU A 579 -8.41 10.77 -4.64
N GLY A 580 -8.84 10.97 -3.40
CA GLY A 580 -10.24 11.19 -3.01
C GLY A 580 -11.05 9.95 -2.67
N LEU A 581 -10.47 8.75 -2.74
CA LEU A 581 -11.10 7.52 -2.27
C LEU A 581 -11.05 7.44 -0.74
N VAL A 582 -11.96 6.69 -0.15
CA VAL A 582 -12.07 6.60 1.30
C VAL A 582 -11.57 5.27 1.82
N LYS A 583 -10.71 5.30 2.83
CA LYS A 583 -10.25 4.13 3.57
C LYS A 583 -11.24 3.79 4.68
N MET A 584 -11.64 2.54 4.75
CA MET A 584 -12.42 1.94 5.84
C MET A 584 -11.61 0.82 6.47
N ASP A 585 -11.45 0.82 7.79
CA ASP A 585 -10.64 -0.16 8.48
C ASP A 585 -11.46 -1.30 9.09
N PHE A 586 -11.35 -2.48 8.49
CA PHE A 586 -11.96 -3.73 8.95
C PHE A 586 -10.90 -4.58 9.64
N LEU A 587 -10.69 -4.38 10.95
CA LEU A 587 -9.65 -5.06 11.70
C LEU A 587 -10.11 -6.43 12.19
N GLY A 588 -9.26 -7.45 12.04
CA GLY A 588 -9.50 -8.77 12.64
C GLY A 588 -8.92 -8.84 14.05
N LEU A 589 -9.76 -9.09 15.06
CA LEU A 589 -9.32 -9.26 16.45
C LEU A 589 -9.73 -10.63 17.00
N SER A 590 -8.77 -11.55 17.13
CA SER A 590 -9.01 -12.93 17.57
C SER A 590 -9.66 -13.03 18.95
N ASN A 591 -9.50 -12.03 19.82
CA ASN A 591 -10.14 -12.00 21.12
C ASN A 591 -11.68 -11.90 21.03
N LEU A 592 -12.21 -11.33 19.96
CA LEU A 592 -13.65 -11.32 19.72
C LEU A 592 -14.16 -12.74 19.45
N THR A 593 -13.38 -13.56 18.71
CA THR A 593 -13.67 -15.00 18.55
C THR A 593 -13.71 -15.72 19.88
N VAL A 594 -12.71 -15.47 20.74
CA VAL A 594 -12.65 -16.07 22.08
C VAL A 594 -13.87 -15.70 22.92
N ILE A 595 -14.29 -14.44 22.90
CA ILE A 595 -15.49 -13.97 23.62
C ILE A 595 -16.75 -14.63 23.04
N ARG A 596 -16.93 -14.63 21.72
CA ARG A 596 -18.05 -15.29 21.03
C ARG A 596 -18.16 -16.76 21.43
N ASP A 597 -17.07 -17.49 21.33
CA ASP A 597 -17.05 -18.93 21.61
C ASP A 597 -17.27 -19.21 23.10
N THR A 598 -16.78 -18.34 23.99
CA THR A 598 -17.07 -18.41 25.43
C THR A 598 -18.56 -18.26 25.70
N LEU A 599 -19.22 -17.26 25.09
CA LEU A 599 -20.65 -17.03 25.23
C LEU A 599 -21.47 -18.20 24.68
N ASN A 600 -21.06 -18.76 23.53
CA ASN A 600 -21.69 -19.93 22.92
C ASN A 600 -21.52 -21.17 23.80
N ASN A 601 -20.35 -21.39 24.42
CA ASN A 601 -20.12 -22.48 25.34
C ASN A 601 -20.93 -22.37 26.65
N ILE A 602 -21.11 -21.16 27.17
CA ILE A 602 -21.99 -20.91 28.34
C ILE A 602 -23.40 -21.38 28.03
N GLU A 603 -23.93 -20.99 26.88
CA GLU A 603 -25.30 -21.33 26.43
C GLU A 603 -25.41 -22.85 26.14
N ALA A 604 -24.45 -23.44 25.43
CA ALA A 604 -24.41 -24.87 25.12
C ALA A 604 -24.36 -25.76 26.41
N ASN A 605 -23.82 -25.24 27.51
CA ASN A 605 -23.83 -25.88 28.81
C ASN A 605 -25.11 -25.60 29.64
N GLY A 606 -26.18 -25.11 28.99
CA GLY A 606 -27.49 -24.89 29.63
C GLY A 606 -27.56 -23.71 30.60
N LYS A 607 -26.57 -22.78 30.51
CA LYS A 607 -26.60 -21.54 31.30
C LYS A 607 -27.14 -20.40 30.47
N THR A 608 -27.65 -19.37 31.12
CA THR A 608 -28.12 -18.14 30.43
C THR A 608 -26.95 -17.44 29.78
N ARG A 609 -27.10 -17.09 28.51
CA ARG A 609 -26.11 -16.28 27.77
C ARG A 609 -25.90 -14.94 28.47
N ILE A 610 -24.64 -14.59 28.69
CA ILE A 610 -24.25 -13.35 29.33
C ILE A 610 -24.34 -12.22 28.28
N ASP A 611 -24.93 -11.10 28.64
CA ASP A 611 -24.82 -9.86 27.86
C ASP A 611 -23.46 -9.22 28.18
N HIS A 612 -22.49 -9.40 27.27
CA HIS A 612 -21.12 -8.91 27.47
C HIS A 612 -21.04 -7.38 27.49
N THR A 613 -22.04 -6.66 27.00
CA THR A 613 -22.08 -5.18 27.03
C THR A 613 -22.46 -4.64 28.42
N LYS A 614 -23.01 -5.50 29.29
CA LYS A 614 -23.48 -5.16 30.64
C LYS A 614 -22.67 -5.83 31.75
N ILE A 615 -21.45 -6.30 31.44
CA ILE A 615 -20.57 -6.89 32.46
C ILE A 615 -20.17 -5.79 33.47
N PRO A 616 -20.36 -6.01 34.79
CA PRO A 616 -19.95 -5.04 35.78
C PRO A 616 -18.44 -4.90 35.83
N LEU A 617 -17.96 -3.63 35.92
CA LEU A 617 -16.53 -3.32 35.93
C LEU A 617 -15.91 -3.25 37.33
N ASP A 618 -16.60 -3.74 38.37
CA ASP A 618 -16.19 -3.72 39.77
C ASP A 618 -16.01 -5.13 40.40
N ASP A 619 -15.92 -6.17 39.53
CA ASP A 619 -15.73 -7.54 40.00
C ASP A 619 -14.38 -7.75 40.70
N ARG A 620 -14.40 -7.87 42.02
CA ARG A 620 -13.22 -8.00 42.85
C ARG A 620 -12.38 -9.24 42.52
N ALA A 621 -13.01 -10.36 42.18
CA ALA A 621 -12.29 -11.61 41.87
C ALA A 621 -11.41 -11.43 40.62
N THR A 622 -11.88 -10.68 39.65
CA THR A 622 -11.10 -10.31 38.45
C THR A 622 -9.89 -9.46 38.82
N TYR A 623 -10.06 -8.42 39.64
CA TYR A 623 -8.92 -7.59 40.07
C TYR A 623 -7.92 -8.35 40.95
N ASP A 624 -8.37 -9.28 41.78
CA ASP A 624 -7.48 -10.16 42.57
C ASP A 624 -6.65 -11.07 41.66
N LEU A 625 -7.24 -11.61 40.58
CA LEU A 625 -6.53 -12.41 39.57
C LEU A 625 -5.46 -11.55 38.87
N LEU A 626 -5.83 -10.34 38.40
CA LEU A 626 -4.91 -9.41 37.76
C LEU A 626 -3.76 -9.01 38.68
N SER A 627 -4.07 -8.73 39.96
CA SER A 627 -3.08 -8.35 41.00
C SER A 627 -2.06 -9.45 41.33
N ARG A 628 -2.43 -10.71 41.17
CA ARG A 628 -1.48 -11.84 41.26
C ARG A 628 -0.63 -12.04 40.01
N GLY A 629 -0.97 -11.37 38.90
CA GLY A 629 -0.34 -11.58 37.61
C GLY A 629 -0.65 -12.95 36.99
N ASP A 630 -1.80 -13.54 37.33
CA ASP A 630 -2.30 -14.80 36.74
C ASP A 630 -3.00 -14.53 35.41
N THR A 631 -2.32 -13.87 34.50
CA THR A 631 -2.90 -13.27 33.30
C THR A 631 -2.45 -13.95 32.01
N LEU A 632 -2.03 -15.20 32.07
CA LEU A 632 -1.71 -15.98 30.86
C LEU A 632 -2.96 -16.09 29.97
N GLY A 633 -2.85 -15.63 28.70
CA GLY A 633 -3.97 -15.59 27.77
C GLY A 633 -4.95 -14.43 27.97
N VAL A 634 -4.71 -13.54 28.93
CA VAL A 634 -5.49 -12.29 29.06
C VAL A 634 -4.91 -11.25 28.11
N PHE A 635 -5.72 -10.82 27.15
CA PHE A 635 -5.32 -9.91 26.08
C PHE A 635 -4.57 -8.68 26.60
N GLN A 636 -3.41 -8.38 26.00
CA GLN A 636 -2.50 -7.29 26.35
C GLN A 636 -1.88 -7.34 27.76
N LEU A 637 -2.30 -8.25 28.63
CA LEU A 637 -1.85 -8.32 30.02
C LEU A 637 -1.00 -9.57 30.33
N ASP A 638 -0.61 -10.35 29.33
CA ASP A 638 0.02 -11.65 29.44
C ASP A 638 1.54 -11.67 29.29
N SER A 639 2.17 -10.57 28.86
CA SER A 639 3.64 -10.49 28.78
C SER A 639 4.30 -10.45 30.16
N ASP A 640 5.51 -10.99 30.29
CA ASP A 640 6.23 -11.04 31.58
C ASP A 640 6.41 -9.67 32.23
N GLY A 641 6.74 -8.65 31.43
CA GLY A 641 6.87 -7.27 31.92
C GLY A 641 5.54 -6.71 32.42
N MET A 642 4.45 -6.93 31.67
CA MET A 642 3.11 -6.50 32.07
C MET A 642 2.63 -7.24 33.34
N ARG A 643 2.87 -8.53 33.44
CA ARG A 643 2.55 -9.34 34.62
C ARG A 643 3.33 -8.85 35.87
N SER A 644 4.59 -8.47 35.69
CA SER A 644 5.40 -7.89 36.77
C SER A 644 4.84 -6.52 37.20
N LEU A 645 4.42 -5.69 36.27
CA LEU A 645 3.84 -4.37 36.55
C LEU A 645 2.48 -4.50 37.25
N LEU A 646 1.61 -5.45 36.83
CA LEU A 646 0.34 -5.75 37.49
C LEU A 646 0.51 -6.14 38.97
N LYS A 647 1.53 -6.95 39.28
CA LYS A 647 1.86 -7.32 40.68
C LYS A 647 2.27 -6.12 41.53
N THR A 648 2.92 -5.13 40.90
CA THR A 648 3.33 -3.90 41.58
C THR A 648 2.16 -2.91 41.72
N LEU A 649 1.36 -2.77 40.65
CA LEU A 649 0.23 -1.84 40.60
C LEU A 649 -0.93 -2.29 41.50
N LYS A 650 -1.23 -3.59 41.54
CA LYS A 650 -2.38 -4.18 42.22
C LYS A 650 -3.68 -3.46 41.83
N PRO A 651 -4.14 -3.59 40.59
CA PRO A 651 -5.33 -2.89 40.12
C PRO A 651 -6.56 -3.28 40.94
N ASN A 652 -7.42 -2.34 41.25
CA ASN A 652 -8.66 -2.53 41.98
C ASN A 652 -9.88 -1.84 41.39
N ASN A 653 -9.70 -1.21 40.24
CA ASN A 653 -10.73 -0.57 39.43
C ASN A 653 -10.33 -0.57 37.96
N PHE A 654 -11.29 -0.23 37.08
CA PHE A 654 -11.11 -0.25 35.64
C PHE A 654 -10.10 0.82 35.15
N ASN A 655 -10.07 2.00 35.79
CA ASN A 655 -9.17 3.07 35.41
C ASN A 655 -7.70 2.69 35.60
N ASP A 656 -7.38 1.86 36.59
CA ASP A 656 -6.02 1.32 36.77
C ASP A 656 -5.56 0.48 35.58
N ILE A 657 -6.47 -0.32 35.00
CA ILE A 657 -6.17 -1.15 33.83
C ILE A 657 -5.98 -0.26 32.60
N SER A 658 -6.86 0.72 32.40
CA SER A 658 -6.77 1.71 31.32
C SER A 658 -5.43 2.48 31.37
N ALA A 659 -5.07 3.00 32.55
CA ALA A 659 -3.81 3.71 32.75
C ALA A 659 -2.60 2.80 32.52
N LEU A 660 -2.65 1.55 32.99
CA LEU A 660 -1.59 0.56 32.79
C LEU A 660 -1.29 0.33 31.30
N ILE A 661 -2.32 0.10 30.49
CA ILE A 661 -2.20 -0.13 29.05
C ILE A 661 -1.65 1.12 28.34
N ALA A 662 -2.06 2.30 28.78
CA ALA A 662 -1.54 3.58 28.23
C ALA A 662 -0.07 3.81 28.57
N LEU A 663 0.36 3.42 29.78
CA LEU A 663 1.71 3.68 30.31
C LEU A 663 2.73 2.61 29.92
N TYR A 664 2.29 1.38 29.59
CA TYR A 664 3.20 0.30 29.18
C TYR A 664 3.56 0.43 27.68
N ARG A 665 4.26 1.51 27.35
CA ARG A 665 4.76 1.85 26.03
C ARG A 665 6.18 2.40 26.14
N PRO A 666 7.03 2.30 25.10
CA PRO A 666 8.44 2.74 25.16
C PRO A 666 8.63 4.12 25.75
N GLY A 667 7.97 5.14 25.24
CA GLY A 667 8.14 6.52 25.70
C GLY A 667 7.83 6.71 27.20
N PRO A 668 6.63 6.37 27.69
CA PRO A 668 6.31 6.43 29.12
C PRO A 668 7.18 5.50 29.99
N MET A 669 7.63 4.37 29.44
CA MET A 669 8.52 3.44 30.15
C MET A 669 9.92 4.03 30.32
N ASP A 670 10.47 4.70 29.32
CA ASP A 670 11.77 5.36 29.37
C ASP A 670 11.80 6.51 30.40
N MET A 671 10.62 7.07 30.70
CA MET A 671 10.43 8.10 31.74
C MET A 671 10.01 7.54 33.11
N ASP A 672 10.03 6.22 33.29
CA ASP A 672 9.55 5.54 34.51
C ASP A 672 8.10 5.87 34.92
N SER A 673 7.29 6.40 34.01
CA SER A 673 5.92 6.84 34.29
C SER A 673 5.03 5.70 34.79
N HIS A 674 5.17 4.51 34.20
CA HIS A 674 4.45 3.29 34.58
C HIS A 674 4.77 2.86 36.02
N THR A 675 6.03 2.92 36.44
CA THR A 675 6.50 2.59 37.79
C THR A 675 6.06 3.67 38.80
N ASN A 676 6.15 4.94 38.39
CA ASN A 676 5.73 6.08 39.23
C ASN A 676 4.22 6.02 39.50
N TYR A 677 3.40 5.69 38.49
CA TYR A 677 1.96 5.52 38.65
C TYR A 677 1.65 4.43 39.69
N ALA A 678 2.26 3.24 39.54
CA ALA A 678 2.05 2.12 40.44
C ALA A 678 2.47 2.45 41.90
N LYS A 679 3.62 3.13 42.08
CA LYS A 679 4.12 3.52 43.40
C LYS A 679 3.25 4.59 44.07
N ARG A 680 2.83 5.61 43.31
CA ARG A 680 1.97 6.71 43.81
C ARG A 680 0.60 6.18 44.23
N LYS A 681 -0.02 5.35 43.40
CA LYS A 681 -1.28 4.65 43.71
C LYS A 681 -1.22 3.91 45.05
N ASN A 682 -0.16 3.17 45.27
CA ASN A 682 0.00 2.34 46.49
C ASN A 682 0.60 3.10 47.68
N GLY A 683 0.75 4.42 47.61
CA GLY A 683 1.30 5.23 48.70
C GLY A 683 2.80 5.04 48.96
N LEU A 684 3.51 4.36 48.06
CA LEU A 684 4.96 4.11 48.13
C LEU A 684 5.81 5.30 47.65
N GLN A 685 5.19 6.24 46.99
CA GLN A 685 5.81 7.46 46.50
C GLN A 685 4.84 8.62 46.66
N LYS A 686 5.38 9.76 47.12
CA LYS A 686 4.60 11.02 47.23
C LYS A 686 4.15 11.50 45.85
N ILE A 687 2.90 11.91 45.73
CA ILE A 687 2.39 12.58 44.54
C ILE A 687 3.04 13.97 44.51
N THR A 688 3.78 14.24 43.44
CA THR A 688 4.40 15.53 43.17
C THR A 688 3.78 16.11 41.90
N PRO A 689 3.37 17.40 41.89
CA PRO A 689 2.88 18.04 40.70
C PRO A 689 3.98 18.12 39.64
N ILE A 690 3.59 18.28 38.38
CA ILE A 690 4.52 18.52 37.25
C ILE A 690 5.34 19.78 37.49
N HIS A 691 4.69 20.85 37.95
CA HIS A 691 5.31 22.11 38.40
C HIS A 691 4.46 22.72 39.50
N PRO A 692 5.06 23.38 40.53
CA PRO A 692 4.29 23.94 41.63
C PRO A 692 3.20 24.93 41.23
N GLU A 693 3.46 25.79 40.24
CA GLU A 693 2.50 26.79 39.76
C GLU A 693 1.27 26.22 39.06
N VAL A 694 1.38 25.05 38.46
CA VAL A 694 0.26 24.38 37.76
C VAL A 694 -0.43 23.30 38.62
N ALA A 695 0.03 23.12 39.84
CA ALA A 695 -0.49 22.09 40.74
C ALA A 695 -1.99 22.27 41.01
N GLU A 696 -2.43 23.45 41.38
CA GLU A 696 -3.84 23.71 41.66
C GLU A 696 -4.70 23.79 40.39
N PRO A 697 -4.28 24.52 39.32
CA PRO A 697 -5.05 24.57 38.08
C PRO A 697 -5.28 23.22 37.42
N LEU A 698 -4.32 22.29 37.48
CA LEU A 698 -4.41 20.98 36.84
C LEU A 698 -4.89 19.86 37.77
N LYS A 699 -5.22 20.19 39.01
CA LYS A 699 -5.61 19.19 40.02
C LYS A 699 -6.80 18.34 39.56
N GLU A 700 -7.86 18.96 39.09
CA GLU A 700 -9.04 18.27 38.61
C GLU A 700 -8.75 17.32 37.45
N VAL A 701 -7.76 17.65 36.61
CA VAL A 701 -7.38 16.84 35.44
C VAL A 701 -6.44 15.70 35.81
N LEU A 702 -5.55 15.87 36.81
CA LEU A 702 -4.45 14.96 37.08
C LEU A 702 -4.65 14.12 38.37
N ASP A 703 -5.63 14.43 39.22
CA ASP A 703 -5.83 13.72 40.49
C ASP A 703 -6.10 12.23 40.28
N GLU A 704 -6.93 11.85 39.29
CA GLU A 704 -7.24 10.46 38.98
C GLU A 704 -6.04 9.66 38.45
N THR A 705 -5.01 10.34 37.94
CA THR A 705 -3.77 9.74 37.43
C THR A 705 -2.56 10.02 38.32
N TYR A 706 -2.81 10.34 39.58
CA TYR A 706 -1.77 10.56 40.62
C TYR A 706 -0.73 11.63 40.22
N GLY A 707 -1.18 12.71 39.56
CA GLY A 707 -0.33 13.82 39.12
C GLY A 707 0.52 13.52 37.88
N LEU A 708 0.18 12.51 37.11
CA LEU A 708 0.85 12.16 35.85
C LEU A 708 -0.05 12.48 34.64
N ILE A 709 0.53 12.96 33.55
CA ILE A 709 -0.15 13.03 32.26
C ILE A 709 -0.06 11.61 31.65
N VAL A 710 -1.21 10.96 31.49
CA VAL A 710 -1.35 9.60 30.97
C VAL A 710 -2.10 9.62 29.62
N TYR A 711 -3.13 10.47 29.52
CA TYR A 711 -4.06 10.49 28.40
C TYR A 711 -3.89 11.75 27.54
N GLN A 712 -4.21 11.64 26.26
CA GLN A 712 -4.19 12.77 25.32
C GLN A 712 -5.22 13.85 25.71
N GLU A 713 -6.36 13.44 26.24
CA GLU A 713 -7.42 14.30 26.76
C GLU A 713 -6.90 15.19 27.90
N GLN A 714 -5.98 14.70 28.71
CA GLN A 714 -5.35 15.50 29.77
C GLN A 714 -4.44 16.58 29.19
N VAL A 715 -3.75 16.31 28.07
CA VAL A 715 -2.95 17.35 27.36
C VAL A 715 -3.85 18.44 26.82
N GLN A 716 -4.97 18.07 26.17
CA GLN A 716 -5.94 19.05 25.64
C GLN A 716 -6.59 19.88 26.76
N SER A 717 -7.00 19.22 27.84
CA SER A 717 -7.56 19.88 29.02
C SER A 717 -6.55 20.82 29.68
N ALA A 718 -5.29 20.45 29.81
CA ALA A 718 -4.23 21.29 30.31
C ALA A 718 -4.02 22.56 29.46
N ALA A 719 -4.00 22.41 28.11
CA ALA A 719 -3.89 23.54 27.19
C ALA A 719 -5.09 24.50 27.32
N ARG A 720 -6.31 23.98 27.48
CA ARG A 720 -7.51 24.75 27.70
C ARG A 720 -7.44 25.54 29.03
N ILE A 721 -7.06 24.88 30.12
CA ILE A 721 -7.04 25.47 31.46
C ILE A 721 -5.93 26.50 31.58
N LEU A 722 -4.73 26.20 31.12
CA LEU A 722 -3.55 27.06 31.32
C LEU A 722 -3.44 28.18 30.28
N ALA A 723 -3.84 27.92 29.03
CA ALA A 723 -3.67 28.87 27.92
C ALA A 723 -4.98 29.39 27.32
N GLY A 724 -6.14 28.94 27.80
CA GLY A 724 -7.46 29.36 27.29
C GLY A 724 -7.77 28.90 25.86
N TYR A 725 -7.15 27.83 25.41
CA TYR A 725 -7.40 27.27 24.07
C TYR A 725 -8.81 26.69 23.95
N SER A 726 -9.41 26.78 22.75
CA SER A 726 -10.52 25.91 22.40
C SER A 726 -10.06 24.42 22.37
N LEU A 727 -10.98 23.47 22.48
CA LEU A 727 -10.63 22.04 22.37
C LEU A 727 -10.03 21.74 21.00
N GLY A 728 -10.53 22.36 19.93
CA GLY A 728 -9.97 22.22 18.59
C GLY A 728 -8.52 22.71 18.49
N LYS A 729 -8.21 23.91 19.00
CA LYS A 729 -6.83 24.42 19.05
C LYS A 729 -5.92 23.57 19.94
N ALA A 730 -6.44 23.02 21.02
CA ALA A 730 -5.69 22.13 21.91
C ALA A 730 -5.33 20.81 21.21
N ASP A 731 -6.18 20.30 20.32
CA ASP A 731 -5.86 19.15 19.50
C ASP A 731 -4.74 19.46 18.47
N VAL A 732 -4.81 20.59 17.79
CA VAL A 732 -3.74 21.04 16.88
C VAL A 732 -2.41 21.20 17.64
N LEU A 733 -2.42 21.79 18.86
CA LEU A 733 -1.23 21.86 19.71
C LEU A 733 -0.68 20.47 20.04
N ARG A 734 -1.54 19.54 20.46
CA ARG A 734 -1.15 18.15 20.77
C ARG A 734 -0.44 17.48 19.59
N LEU A 735 -0.95 17.67 18.38
CA LEU A 735 -0.33 17.13 17.17
C LEU A 735 1.02 17.79 16.89
N SER A 736 1.14 19.10 17.09
CA SER A 736 2.40 19.82 16.86
C SER A 736 3.51 19.44 17.86
N LEU A 737 3.15 18.99 19.07
CA LEU A 737 4.12 18.50 20.07
C LEU A 737 4.88 17.26 19.59
N ILE A 738 4.28 16.43 18.72
CA ILE A 738 4.96 15.29 18.11
C ILE A 738 6.14 15.76 17.25
N HIS A 739 6.00 16.88 16.54
CA HIS A 739 7.06 17.46 15.71
C HIS A 739 8.16 18.16 16.54
N ILE A 740 7.84 18.63 17.74
CA ILE A 740 8.81 19.26 18.65
C ILE A 740 9.70 18.20 19.31
N SER A 741 9.13 17.05 19.66
CA SER A 741 9.87 15.94 20.28
C SER A 741 10.69 15.11 19.29
N GLU A 742 10.47 15.24 17.98
CA GLU A 742 11.24 14.60 16.90
C GLU A 742 11.77 15.66 15.90
N PRO A 743 12.70 16.56 16.28
CA PRO A 743 13.16 17.63 15.38
C PRO A 743 14.04 17.18 14.21
N THR A 744 14.12 15.86 13.88
CA THR A 744 15.06 15.31 12.89
C THR A 744 14.48 14.20 12.01
N ARG A 745 13.21 14.28 11.64
CA ARG A 745 12.70 13.48 10.50
C ARG A 745 12.46 14.43 9.32
N HIS A 746 13.55 14.83 8.69
CA HIS A 746 13.58 15.34 7.31
C HIS A 746 14.52 14.47 6.52
#